data_de0f0a41caf5634d4052551567a78eae
#
_entry.id   de0f0a41caf5634d4052551567a78eae
#
_cell.length_a   1.000
_cell.length_b   1.000
_cell.length_c   1.000
_cell.angle_alpha   90.00
_cell.angle_beta   90.00
_cell.angle_gamma   90.00
#
_symmetry.space_group_name_H-M   'P 1'
#
loop_
_entity.id
_entity.type
_entity.pdbx_description
1 polymer ?
#
loop_
_entity_poly.entity_id
_entity_poly.type
_entity_poly.pdbx_seq_one_letter_code
_entity_poly.pdbx_strand_id
1 'polypeptide(L)'
;MHHHDGTYRKTAADRLGGRTATVVCLALALLLSASLVRSQPVPDAGEVAKQGVLLLLRGQFDSAVRSLNQAATLYEQDNKPLNRADVLLPLAQAYIGLGLTGKALQTLEVAVTIDRAAGDGERLSDALTALGAAYLQTGQLDAAQQQLKEALALANEQNHRLRRATILIHLGNLKMAEENDAEALAAFTESAALAPDTAPISAVALVNGSKAARNLEQFPQAELLLDQALPLIKSLPATHDKANLLIAWARGYADLKGRSGIKGSAPVLRAAEVLEEAGIMAESMDDKRAATYALGYRGQLYEQERRYDEAMLLTRRAMTLALQIEAPEANFQWQWQIGRILREKGQLDEAIQAYRRAASTLQNIRPELTTTSQLRAAPVREASGQVFFQLADLLLQRSGLAKEEQDVQKYLGEARDAVESFKAAELRDYFRDDCVDVLQSKITKMERVSESAAVLYPIILPDRVELLVSLPSGIHRHIVKVSGESFKETVHSFRSYLETRTTREYLPLGQELYDWMIRPLEPLFEAHRISTLVFVPDGALRNIPLAALHDGKQFLIAKYALATTPGLNLTDPKPLQRQTLQVLSAGLTEGVQGFAPLPNVNEELNSITAIFGGHPLLNSTFVAKNLEQEMKDRQFAVVHIATHGKFEAHTEDSFLLTFDDKLNMDRLSRLIGLYRFRDEPLELLTLSACETAAGDDRAALGLAGLAIKAGARSALATLWFINDEASSILVAEFYRQLTDATISKAVALQRAQLKLIEDPIYQHPAYWAPFLLLNNWL
;
A
#
# COMPACT_ATOMS: atom_id res chain seq x y z
N MET A 1 -19.58 -43.10 -50.32
CA MET A 1 -20.66 -44.03 -50.68
C MET A 1 -21.98 -43.31 -50.47
N HIS A 2 -22.56 -42.97 -51.61
CA HIS A 2 -23.96 -42.86 -51.95
C HIS A 2 -24.89 -41.95 -51.17
N HIS A 3 -25.26 -40.76 -51.72
CA HIS A 3 -26.32 -40.55 -52.76
C HIS A 3 -27.73 -40.76 -52.18
N HIS A 4 -28.74 -39.89 -52.24
CA HIS A 4 -29.38 -39.12 -53.36
C HIS A 4 -30.35 -38.12 -52.69
N ASP A 5 -30.37 -36.84 -52.96
CA ASP A 5 -31.03 -36.17 -54.10
C ASP A 5 -32.53 -36.38 -54.22
N GLY A 6 -33.31 -35.33 -54.32
CA GLY A 6 -34.75 -35.39 -54.63
C GLY A 6 -35.48 -34.05 -54.52
N THR A 7 -35.25 -33.18 -55.51
CA THR A 7 -36.07 -32.01 -55.87
C THR A 7 -37.51 -32.36 -56.17
N TYR A 8 -38.49 -31.49 -55.80
CA TYR A 8 -39.59 -31.14 -56.75
C TYR A 8 -40.18 -29.74 -56.50
N ARG A 9 -40.25 -28.96 -57.55
CA ARG A 9 -40.94 -27.69 -57.79
C ARG A 9 -42.40 -27.87 -58.11
N LYS A 10 -43.18 -26.74 -57.94
CA LYS A 10 -44.47 -26.28 -58.50
C LYS A 10 -45.64 -26.27 -57.53
N THR A 11 -46.51 -25.30 -57.47
CA THR A 11 -46.89 -24.15 -58.30
C THR A 11 -47.68 -23.17 -57.46
N ALA A 12 -47.63 -21.90 -57.84
CA ALA A 12 -48.40 -20.80 -57.29
C ALA A 12 -49.89 -20.88 -57.72
N ALA A 13 -50.66 -20.10 -57.00
CA ALA A 13 -51.99 -19.56 -57.29
C ALA A 13 -53.13 -20.07 -56.43
N ASP A 14 -53.90 -19.11 -55.97
CA ASP A 14 -55.21 -19.16 -55.29
C ASP A 14 -55.17 -19.25 -53.76
N ARG A 15 -55.24 -18.02 -53.18
CA ARG A 15 -56.11 -17.57 -52.04
C ARG A 15 -55.79 -16.17 -51.62
N LEU A 16 -56.13 -15.22 -52.43
CA LEU A 16 -56.40 -13.85 -52.00
C LEU A 16 -57.88 -13.79 -51.60
N GLY A 17 -58.14 -13.59 -50.34
CA GLY A 17 -59.53 -13.39 -49.90
C GLY A 17 -59.80 -13.76 -48.42
N GLY A 18 -58.94 -13.36 -47.47
CA GLY A 18 -59.27 -13.67 -46.06
C GLY A 18 -58.35 -13.05 -44.99
N ARG A 19 -57.42 -12.26 -45.39
CA ARG A 19 -56.39 -11.74 -44.46
C ARG A 19 -56.51 -10.26 -44.10
N THR A 20 -57.43 -9.49 -44.70
CA THR A 20 -57.55 -8.06 -44.43
C THR A 20 -58.47 -7.72 -43.24
N ALA A 21 -59.45 -8.59 -42.93
CA ALA A 21 -60.38 -8.36 -41.80
C ALA A 21 -59.77 -8.76 -40.46
N THR A 22 -58.87 -9.78 -40.42
CA THR A 22 -58.28 -10.24 -39.15
C THR A 22 -57.10 -9.34 -38.69
N VAL A 23 -56.37 -8.68 -39.61
CA VAL A 23 -55.28 -7.77 -39.28
C VAL A 23 -55.79 -6.44 -38.77
N VAL A 24 -56.95 -5.94 -39.22
CA VAL A 24 -57.55 -4.72 -38.72
C VAL A 24 -58.16 -4.92 -37.30
N CYS A 25 -58.72 -6.07 -37.01
CA CYS A 25 -59.19 -6.38 -35.66
C CYS A 25 -58.05 -6.60 -34.65
N LEU A 26 -56.90 -7.19 -35.08
CA LEU A 26 -55.73 -7.31 -34.21
C LEU A 26 -55.01 -5.97 -33.99
N ALA A 27 -54.95 -5.09 -34.98
CA ALA A 27 -54.41 -3.74 -34.86
C ALA A 27 -55.31 -2.83 -33.98
N LEU A 28 -56.64 -2.94 -34.04
CA LEU A 28 -57.56 -2.26 -33.14
C LEU A 28 -57.54 -2.84 -31.73
N ALA A 29 -57.35 -4.13 -31.54
CA ALA A 29 -57.20 -4.78 -30.26
C ALA A 29 -55.85 -4.40 -29.60
N LEU A 30 -54.76 -4.24 -30.37
CA LEU A 30 -53.46 -3.75 -29.90
C LEU A 30 -53.47 -2.25 -29.64
N LEU A 31 -54.26 -1.45 -30.34
CA LEU A 31 -54.43 -0.01 -30.04
C LEU A 31 -55.41 0.22 -28.86
N LEU A 32 -56.34 -0.67 -28.59
CA LEU A 32 -57.20 -0.64 -27.42
C LEU A 32 -56.52 -1.26 -26.17
N SER A 33 -55.58 -2.16 -26.33
CA SER A 33 -54.74 -2.68 -25.23
C SER A 33 -53.59 -1.72 -24.87
N ALA A 34 -53.15 -0.87 -25.78
CA ALA A 34 -52.18 0.19 -25.52
C ALA A 34 -52.80 1.38 -24.74
N SER A 35 -54.12 1.53 -24.71
CA SER A 35 -54.81 2.57 -23.91
C SER A 35 -55.25 2.10 -22.52
N LEU A 36 -54.92 0.88 -22.10
CA LEU A 36 -55.13 0.30 -20.78
C LEU A 36 -53.84 -0.06 -20.05
N VAL A 37 -52.67 0.50 -20.50
CA VAL A 37 -51.55 0.66 -19.59
C VAL A 37 -52.00 1.73 -18.61
N ARG A 38 -52.62 1.31 -17.52
CA ARG A 38 -52.72 2.14 -16.30
C ARG A 38 -51.29 2.65 -16.06
N SER A 39 -51.08 3.93 -16.30
CA SER A 39 -49.91 4.61 -15.79
C SER A 39 -49.91 4.30 -14.29
N GLN A 40 -48.99 3.45 -13.85
CA GLN A 40 -48.75 3.35 -12.41
C GLN A 40 -48.52 4.79 -11.95
N PRO A 41 -49.14 5.25 -10.89
CA PRO A 41 -48.93 6.60 -10.38
C PRO A 41 -47.41 6.75 -10.22
N VAL A 42 -46.86 7.81 -10.82
CA VAL A 42 -45.42 8.12 -10.67
C VAL A 42 -45.18 8.18 -9.15
N PRO A 43 -44.29 7.37 -8.61
CA PRO A 43 -44.08 7.32 -7.18
C PRO A 43 -43.71 8.72 -6.69
N ASP A 44 -44.25 9.16 -5.60
CA ASP A 44 -43.88 10.45 -4.99
C ASP A 44 -42.40 10.44 -4.61
N ALA A 45 -41.66 11.38 -5.15
CA ALA A 45 -40.19 11.47 -4.94
C ALA A 45 -39.84 11.55 -3.44
N GLY A 46 -40.67 12.24 -2.63
CA GLY A 46 -40.47 12.35 -1.19
C GLY A 46 -40.66 11.02 -0.44
N GLU A 47 -41.63 10.20 -0.82
CA GLU A 47 -41.83 8.90 -0.21
C GLU A 47 -40.75 7.91 -0.61
N VAL A 48 -40.27 7.94 -1.86
CA VAL A 48 -39.14 7.14 -2.33
C VAL A 48 -37.84 7.54 -1.61
N ALA A 49 -37.63 8.85 -1.39
CA ALA A 49 -36.49 9.37 -0.62
C ALA A 49 -36.52 8.88 0.83
N LYS A 50 -37.64 9.00 1.50
CA LYS A 50 -37.83 8.51 2.89
C LYS A 50 -37.53 7.01 2.99
N GLN A 51 -38.09 6.23 2.08
CA GLN A 51 -37.79 4.79 2.02
C GLN A 51 -36.29 4.51 1.85
N GLY A 52 -35.60 5.25 0.97
CA GLY A 52 -34.17 5.13 0.76
C GLY A 52 -33.35 5.44 2.02
N VAL A 53 -33.72 6.50 2.76
CA VAL A 53 -33.09 6.85 4.05
C VAL A 53 -33.34 5.78 5.11
N LEU A 54 -34.54 5.21 5.20
CA LEU A 54 -34.84 4.12 6.14
C LEU A 54 -34.01 2.87 5.84
N LEU A 55 -33.80 2.55 4.57
CA LEU A 55 -32.92 1.43 4.12
C LEU A 55 -31.45 1.72 4.48
N LEU A 56 -31.00 2.95 4.27
CA LEU A 56 -29.65 3.39 4.69
C LEU A 56 -29.45 3.21 6.20
N LEU A 57 -30.39 3.69 7.02
CA LEU A 57 -30.31 3.55 8.47
C LEU A 57 -30.31 2.09 8.95
N ARG A 58 -30.82 1.17 8.14
CA ARG A 58 -30.77 -0.27 8.39
C ARG A 58 -29.55 -0.97 7.83
N GLY A 59 -28.61 -0.25 7.19
CA GLY A 59 -27.43 -0.85 6.56
C GLY A 59 -27.71 -1.61 5.25
N GLN A 60 -28.92 -1.46 4.67
CA GLN A 60 -29.31 -2.11 3.42
C GLN A 60 -28.92 -1.24 2.21
N PHE A 61 -27.59 -1.05 2.03
CA PHE A 61 -27.03 -0.04 1.13
C PHE A 61 -27.42 -0.21 -0.33
N ASP A 62 -27.44 -1.44 -0.88
CA ASP A 62 -27.85 -1.68 -2.27
C ASP A 62 -29.29 -1.23 -2.54
N SER A 63 -30.18 -1.51 -1.63
CA SER A 63 -31.57 -1.09 -1.72
C SER A 63 -31.72 0.41 -1.50
N ALA A 64 -30.94 0.99 -0.58
CA ALA A 64 -30.89 2.43 -0.35
C ALA A 64 -30.43 3.17 -1.61
N VAL A 65 -29.34 2.70 -2.27
CA VAL A 65 -28.85 3.29 -3.53
C VAL A 65 -29.94 3.28 -4.61
N ARG A 66 -30.66 2.17 -4.79
CA ARG A 66 -31.75 2.11 -5.78
C ARG A 66 -32.83 3.14 -5.52
N SER A 67 -33.34 3.20 -4.28
CA SER A 67 -34.41 4.14 -3.91
C SER A 67 -33.95 5.60 -3.96
N LEU A 68 -32.76 5.91 -3.44
CA LEU A 68 -32.23 7.29 -3.43
C LEU A 68 -31.90 7.79 -4.82
N ASN A 69 -31.34 6.95 -5.72
CA ASN A 69 -31.15 7.32 -7.13
C ASN A 69 -32.49 7.59 -7.84
N GLN A 70 -33.49 6.76 -7.59
CA GLN A 70 -34.83 6.99 -8.16
C GLN A 70 -35.39 8.33 -7.68
N ALA A 71 -35.30 8.64 -6.39
CA ALA A 71 -35.75 9.92 -5.84
C ALA A 71 -34.99 11.12 -6.42
N ALA A 72 -33.65 11.01 -6.54
CA ALA A 72 -32.81 12.05 -7.13
C ALA A 72 -33.20 12.34 -8.59
N THR A 73 -33.51 11.28 -9.37
CA THR A 73 -33.95 11.41 -10.76
C THR A 73 -35.34 12.06 -10.85
N LEU A 74 -36.28 11.71 -9.98
CA LEU A 74 -37.62 12.32 -9.93
C LEU A 74 -37.55 13.80 -9.58
N TYR A 75 -36.72 14.20 -8.61
CA TYR A 75 -36.49 15.62 -8.28
C TYR A 75 -35.81 16.39 -9.40
N GLU A 76 -34.92 15.76 -10.18
CA GLU A 76 -34.34 16.37 -11.36
C GLU A 76 -35.38 16.63 -12.45
N GLN A 77 -36.26 15.65 -12.74
CA GLN A 77 -37.38 15.77 -13.68
C GLN A 77 -38.41 16.84 -13.25
N ASP A 78 -38.65 16.95 -11.94
CA ASP A 78 -39.52 17.96 -11.35
C ASP A 78 -38.90 19.35 -11.25
N ASN A 79 -37.64 19.53 -11.67
CA ASN A 79 -36.84 20.76 -11.53
C ASN A 79 -36.78 21.29 -10.08
N LYS A 80 -36.56 20.36 -9.11
CA LYS A 80 -36.42 20.65 -7.67
C LYS A 80 -34.98 20.44 -7.21
N PRO A 81 -34.04 21.34 -7.55
CA PRO A 81 -32.60 21.11 -7.33
C PRO A 81 -32.26 20.96 -5.85
N LEU A 82 -32.85 21.72 -4.94
CA LEU A 82 -32.57 21.63 -3.51
C LEU A 82 -33.03 20.29 -2.91
N ASN A 83 -34.20 19.79 -3.29
CA ASN A 83 -34.65 18.47 -2.84
C ASN A 83 -33.76 17.37 -3.41
N ARG A 84 -33.24 17.56 -4.64
CA ARG A 84 -32.24 16.67 -5.22
C ARG A 84 -30.98 16.65 -4.37
N ALA A 85 -30.42 17.82 -4.01
CA ALA A 85 -29.24 17.92 -3.16
C ALA A 85 -29.43 17.20 -1.81
N ASP A 86 -30.61 17.35 -1.17
CA ASP A 86 -30.93 16.63 0.08
C ASP A 86 -30.83 15.11 -0.04
N VAL A 87 -31.18 14.56 -1.19
CA VAL A 87 -31.15 13.11 -1.44
C VAL A 87 -29.77 12.64 -1.83
N LEU A 88 -28.93 13.51 -2.42
CA LEU A 88 -27.58 13.17 -2.84
C LEU A 88 -26.65 12.88 -1.63
N LEU A 89 -26.84 13.53 -0.48
CA LEU A 89 -26.04 13.26 0.71
C LEU A 89 -26.23 11.83 1.24
N PRO A 90 -27.46 11.36 1.55
CA PRO A 90 -27.66 9.97 1.98
C PRO A 90 -27.33 8.96 0.85
N LEU A 91 -27.47 9.32 -0.43
CA LEU A 91 -27.05 8.49 -1.55
C LEU A 91 -25.52 8.28 -1.54
N ALA A 92 -24.76 9.32 -1.30
CA ALA A 92 -23.30 9.22 -1.18
C ALA A 92 -22.90 8.36 0.03
N GLN A 93 -23.62 8.48 1.17
CA GLN A 93 -23.39 7.60 2.33
C GLN A 93 -23.67 6.13 1.98
N ALA A 94 -24.72 5.85 1.20
CA ALA A 94 -25.01 4.50 0.75
C ALA A 94 -23.91 3.96 -0.19
N TYR A 95 -23.39 4.78 -1.11
CA TYR A 95 -22.24 4.42 -1.93
C TYR A 95 -20.99 4.14 -1.10
N ILE A 96 -20.73 4.94 -0.06
CA ILE A 96 -19.64 4.71 0.90
C ILE A 96 -19.81 3.36 1.60
N GLY A 97 -21.03 3.06 2.05
CA GLY A 97 -21.36 1.77 2.67
C GLY A 97 -21.11 0.55 1.77
N LEU A 98 -21.15 0.73 0.45
CA LEU A 98 -20.81 -0.27 -0.56
C LEU A 98 -19.35 -0.26 -0.98
N GLY A 99 -18.52 0.67 -0.47
CA GLY A 99 -17.14 0.84 -0.92
C GLY A 99 -16.98 1.57 -2.27
N LEU A 100 -18.06 2.11 -2.83
CA LEU A 100 -18.09 2.81 -4.13
C LEU A 100 -17.72 4.30 -3.94
N THR A 101 -16.55 4.57 -3.37
CA THR A 101 -16.11 5.91 -2.96
C THR A 101 -16.01 6.90 -4.11
N GLY A 102 -15.59 6.48 -5.31
CA GLY A 102 -15.58 7.33 -6.50
C GLY A 102 -16.96 7.86 -6.89
N LYS A 103 -18.00 7.01 -6.80
CA LYS A 103 -19.39 7.44 -7.04
C LYS A 103 -19.88 8.38 -5.94
N ALA A 104 -19.49 8.14 -4.69
CA ALA A 104 -19.84 9.02 -3.57
C ALA A 104 -19.27 10.42 -3.78
N LEU A 105 -17.98 10.55 -4.17
CA LEU A 105 -17.35 11.84 -4.46
C LEU A 105 -18.08 12.59 -5.57
N GLN A 106 -18.32 11.97 -6.71
CA GLN A 106 -19.07 12.57 -7.82
C GLN A 106 -20.47 13.06 -7.40
N THR A 107 -21.16 12.25 -6.58
CA THR A 107 -22.49 12.57 -6.07
C THR A 107 -22.46 13.80 -5.16
N LEU A 108 -21.46 13.88 -4.27
CA LEU A 108 -21.28 15.02 -3.34
C LEU A 108 -20.83 16.29 -4.04
N GLU A 109 -20.00 16.21 -5.07
CA GLU A 109 -19.62 17.36 -5.89
C GLU A 109 -20.83 18.00 -6.56
N VAL A 110 -21.78 17.19 -7.04
CA VAL A 110 -23.06 17.67 -7.56
C VAL A 110 -23.87 18.37 -6.48
N ALA A 111 -23.98 17.79 -5.27
CA ALA A 111 -24.70 18.40 -4.15
C ALA A 111 -24.10 19.75 -3.76
N VAL A 112 -22.76 19.83 -3.60
CA VAL A 112 -22.04 21.08 -3.31
C VAL A 112 -22.30 22.15 -4.39
N THR A 113 -22.32 21.75 -5.67
CA THR A 113 -22.59 22.68 -6.78
C THR A 113 -23.99 23.27 -6.69
N ILE A 114 -24.99 22.45 -6.39
CA ILE A 114 -26.38 22.90 -6.25
C ILE A 114 -26.52 23.84 -5.05
N ASP A 115 -26.01 23.46 -3.88
CA ASP A 115 -26.17 24.24 -2.65
C ASP A 115 -25.39 25.58 -2.73
N ARG A 116 -24.23 25.59 -3.36
CA ARG A 116 -23.45 26.81 -3.61
C ARG A 116 -24.19 27.76 -4.55
N ALA A 117 -24.81 27.26 -5.61
CA ALA A 117 -25.62 28.06 -6.52
C ALA A 117 -26.89 28.63 -5.85
N ALA A 118 -27.44 27.94 -4.87
CA ALA A 118 -28.60 28.40 -4.11
C ALA A 118 -28.23 29.48 -3.06
N GLY A 119 -26.97 29.64 -2.69
CA GLY A 119 -26.53 30.59 -1.67
C GLY A 119 -26.95 30.20 -0.23
N ASP A 120 -27.33 28.94 0.00
CA ASP A 120 -27.72 28.43 1.30
C ASP A 120 -26.47 27.91 2.04
N GLY A 121 -25.93 28.75 2.92
CA GLY A 121 -24.69 28.42 3.65
C GLY A 121 -24.82 27.26 4.62
N GLU A 122 -26.04 26.95 5.12
CA GLU A 122 -26.25 25.80 6.01
C GLU A 122 -26.14 24.49 5.24
N ARG A 123 -26.85 24.38 4.13
CA ARG A 123 -26.82 23.21 3.24
C ARG A 123 -25.43 23.01 2.64
N LEU A 124 -24.81 24.11 2.20
CA LEU A 124 -23.44 24.06 1.67
C LEU A 124 -22.44 23.55 2.70
N SER A 125 -22.57 23.98 3.97
CA SER A 125 -21.72 23.47 5.06
C SER A 125 -21.89 21.97 5.27
N ASP A 126 -23.12 21.44 5.23
CA ASP A 126 -23.39 20.02 5.37
C ASP A 126 -22.82 19.21 4.17
N ALA A 127 -23.03 19.71 2.94
CA ALA A 127 -22.51 19.06 1.73
C ALA A 127 -20.98 19.06 1.69
N LEU A 128 -20.31 20.16 2.06
CA LEU A 128 -18.85 20.26 2.16
C LEU A 128 -18.31 19.34 3.26
N THR A 129 -19.01 19.21 4.38
CA THR A 129 -18.61 18.29 5.45
C THR A 129 -18.63 16.84 4.95
N ALA A 130 -19.70 16.44 4.25
CA ALA A 130 -19.81 15.12 3.65
C ALA A 130 -18.75 14.88 2.58
N LEU A 131 -18.46 15.87 1.73
CA LEU A 131 -17.42 15.79 0.70
C LEU A 131 -16.04 15.68 1.33
N GLY A 132 -15.73 16.47 2.36
CA GLY A 132 -14.48 16.38 3.13
C GLY A 132 -14.30 15.01 3.78
N ALA A 133 -15.36 14.43 4.35
CA ALA A 133 -15.35 13.08 4.89
C ALA A 133 -15.10 12.02 3.82
N ALA A 134 -15.64 12.17 2.62
CA ALA A 134 -15.42 11.27 1.50
C ALA A 134 -13.97 11.37 0.96
N TYR A 135 -13.40 12.58 0.88
CA TYR A 135 -11.98 12.76 0.56
C TYR A 135 -11.04 12.13 1.60
N LEU A 136 -11.39 12.19 2.89
CA LEU A 136 -10.65 11.47 3.93
C LEU A 136 -10.63 9.97 3.66
N GLN A 137 -11.74 9.40 3.25
CA GLN A 137 -11.79 7.95 2.95
C GLN A 137 -10.94 7.55 1.73
N THR A 138 -10.79 8.44 0.76
CA THR A 138 -9.89 8.23 -0.38
C THR A 138 -8.46 8.69 -0.11
N GLY A 139 -8.18 9.22 1.11
CA GLY A 139 -6.89 9.71 1.55
C GLY A 139 -6.40 10.93 0.79
N GLN A 140 -7.28 11.71 0.21
CA GLN A 140 -6.98 13.01 -0.38
C GLN A 140 -7.02 14.07 0.72
N LEU A 141 -5.97 14.09 1.58
CA LEU A 141 -5.96 14.85 2.83
C LEU A 141 -6.06 16.35 2.59
N ASP A 142 -5.36 16.89 1.60
CA ASP A 142 -5.40 18.32 1.25
C ASP A 142 -6.80 18.75 0.80
N ALA A 143 -7.43 17.96 -0.07
CA ALA A 143 -8.79 18.22 -0.53
C ALA A 143 -9.78 18.15 0.64
N ALA A 144 -9.65 17.13 1.51
CA ALA A 144 -10.45 17.01 2.72
C ALA A 144 -10.30 18.24 3.63
N GLN A 145 -9.06 18.68 3.86
CA GLN A 145 -8.77 19.86 4.68
C GLN A 145 -9.42 21.11 4.12
N GLN A 146 -9.33 21.32 2.80
CA GLN A 146 -9.93 22.48 2.14
C GLN A 146 -11.45 22.52 2.33
N GLN A 147 -12.14 21.39 2.05
CA GLN A 147 -13.60 21.32 2.19
C GLN A 147 -14.04 21.50 3.65
N LEU A 148 -13.36 20.83 4.60
CA LEU A 148 -13.71 20.93 6.02
C LEU A 148 -13.43 22.32 6.61
N LYS A 149 -12.38 23.03 6.16
CA LYS A 149 -12.13 24.43 6.56
C LYS A 149 -13.21 25.38 6.06
N GLU A 150 -13.65 25.23 4.80
CA GLU A 150 -14.74 26.02 4.23
C GLU A 150 -16.06 25.74 4.99
N ALA A 151 -16.38 24.47 5.24
CA ALA A 151 -17.54 24.08 6.02
C ALA A 151 -17.54 24.69 7.43
N LEU A 152 -16.38 24.67 8.11
CA LEU A 152 -16.22 25.22 9.46
C LEU A 152 -16.39 26.76 9.46
N ALA A 153 -15.87 27.46 8.45
CA ALA A 153 -16.06 28.89 8.32
C ALA A 153 -17.54 29.27 8.22
N LEU A 154 -18.31 28.58 7.34
CA LEU A 154 -19.74 28.75 7.20
C LEU A 154 -20.51 28.47 8.52
N ALA A 155 -20.17 27.37 9.20
CA ALA A 155 -20.79 27.01 10.48
C ALA A 155 -20.48 28.01 11.60
N ASN A 156 -19.31 28.65 11.56
CA ASN A 156 -18.92 29.72 12.50
C ASN A 156 -19.69 31.01 12.22
N GLU A 157 -19.80 31.45 10.96
CA GLU A 157 -20.56 32.64 10.55
C GLU A 157 -22.03 32.53 11.00
N GLN A 158 -22.60 31.34 10.92
CA GLN A 158 -23.99 31.05 11.32
C GLN A 158 -24.13 30.76 12.83
N ASN A 159 -23.02 30.71 13.58
CA ASN A 159 -22.98 30.32 14.99
C ASN A 159 -23.69 28.99 15.29
N HIS A 160 -23.60 28.02 14.35
CA HIS A 160 -24.32 26.74 14.43
C HIS A 160 -23.53 25.68 15.20
N ARG A 161 -23.75 25.59 16.51
CA ARG A 161 -22.99 24.75 17.48
C ARG A 161 -22.87 23.27 17.05
N LEU A 162 -23.96 22.64 16.61
CA LEU A 162 -23.97 21.22 16.27
C LEU A 162 -23.24 20.91 14.95
N ARG A 163 -23.34 21.79 13.93
CA ARG A 163 -22.53 21.66 12.70
C ARG A 163 -21.06 21.75 13.00
N ARG A 164 -20.64 22.74 13.81
CA ARG A 164 -19.26 22.84 14.27
C ARG A 164 -18.77 21.56 14.93
N ALA A 165 -19.59 20.97 15.84
CA ALA A 165 -19.27 19.72 16.50
C ALA A 165 -19.07 18.57 15.50
N THR A 166 -19.95 18.44 14.49
CA THR A 166 -19.82 17.41 13.44
C THR A 166 -18.58 17.61 12.59
N ILE A 167 -18.29 18.86 12.18
CA ILE A 167 -17.10 19.17 11.38
C ILE A 167 -15.81 18.86 12.16
N LEU A 168 -15.79 19.16 13.47
CA LEU A 168 -14.64 18.87 14.33
C LEU A 168 -14.37 17.36 14.45
N ILE A 169 -15.38 16.49 14.36
CA ILE A 169 -15.14 15.05 14.26
C ILE A 169 -14.33 14.71 13.00
N HIS A 170 -14.70 15.28 11.86
CA HIS A 170 -14.00 15.02 10.60
C HIS A 170 -12.61 15.67 10.57
N LEU A 171 -12.43 16.83 11.16
CA LEU A 171 -11.12 17.44 11.35
C LEU A 171 -10.24 16.61 12.29
N GLY A 172 -10.80 16.08 13.39
CA GLY A 172 -10.10 15.13 14.25
C GLY A 172 -9.68 13.85 13.48
N ASN A 173 -10.56 13.31 12.63
CA ASN A 173 -10.22 12.18 11.78
C ASN A 173 -9.12 12.54 10.76
N LEU A 174 -9.12 13.76 10.21
CA LEU A 174 -8.05 14.27 9.35
C LEU A 174 -6.72 14.29 10.12
N LYS A 175 -6.71 14.86 11.34
CA LYS A 175 -5.50 14.90 12.17
C LYS A 175 -4.96 13.53 12.54
N MET A 176 -5.84 12.56 12.78
CA MET A 176 -5.42 11.16 12.93
C MET A 176 -4.81 10.57 11.65
N ALA A 177 -5.31 10.96 10.48
CA ALA A 177 -4.76 10.53 9.20
C ALA A 177 -3.41 11.19 8.87
N GLU A 178 -3.15 12.36 9.45
CA GLU A 178 -1.87 13.08 9.43
C GLU A 178 -0.91 12.62 10.56
N GLU A 179 -1.27 11.56 11.31
CA GLU A 179 -0.52 11.04 12.46
C GLU A 179 -0.34 12.06 13.60
N ASN A 180 -1.19 13.10 13.65
CA ASN A 180 -1.20 14.11 14.71
C ASN A 180 -2.33 13.81 15.73
N ASP A 181 -2.11 12.76 16.53
CA ASP A 181 -3.10 12.28 17.49
C ASP A 181 -3.41 13.28 18.61
N ALA A 182 -2.48 14.20 18.94
CA ALA A 182 -2.71 15.23 19.96
C ALA A 182 -3.76 16.26 19.50
N GLU A 183 -3.63 16.80 18.28
CA GLU A 183 -4.63 17.70 17.70
C GLU A 183 -5.96 16.98 17.45
N ALA A 184 -5.91 15.70 17.05
CA ALA A 184 -7.11 14.89 16.88
C ALA A 184 -7.89 14.75 18.19
N LEU A 185 -7.22 14.41 19.30
CA LEU A 185 -7.84 14.30 20.63
C LEU A 185 -8.46 15.61 21.08
N ALA A 186 -7.78 16.74 20.83
CA ALA A 186 -8.31 18.07 21.14
C ALA A 186 -9.60 18.36 20.35
N ALA A 187 -9.60 18.08 19.04
CA ALA A 187 -10.77 18.29 18.19
C ALA A 187 -11.98 17.42 18.62
N PHE A 188 -11.76 16.14 18.96
CA PHE A 188 -12.81 15.27 19.46
C PHE A 188 -13.34 15.71 20.83
N THR A 189 -12.47 16.19 21.72
CA THR A 189 -12.86 16.71 23.03
C THR A 189 -13.71 17.98 22.89
N GLU A 190 -13.30 18.90 21.99
CA GLU A 190 -14.09 20.11 21.68
C GLU A 190 -15.45 19.74 21.07
N SER A 191 -15.47 18.79 20.14
CA SER A 191 -16.73 18.30 19.53
C SER A 191 -17.70 17.78 20.57
N ALA A 192 -17.25 16.93 21.48
CA ALA A 192 -18.09 16.40 22.57
C ALA A 192 -18.58 17.51 23.51
N ALA A 193 -17.75 18.50 23.82
CA ALA A 193 -18.12 19.66 24.66
C ALA A 193 -19.17 20.57 23.97
N LEU A 194 -19.12 20.68 22.63
CA LEU A 194 -20.10 21.44 21.85
C LEU A 194 -21.44 20.73 21.72
N ALA A 195 -21.54 19.43 21.93
CA ALA A 195 -22.77 18.66 21.71
C ALA A 195 -23.16 17.77 22.92
N PRO A 196 -23.12 18.25 24.18
CA PRO A 196 -23.31 17.40 25.35
C PRO A 196 -24.69 16.74 25.40
N ASP A 197 -25.71 17.40 24.83
CA ASP A 197 -27.12 16.94 24.81
C ASP A 197 -27.46 16.16 23.53
N THR A 198 -26.48 15.96 22.64
CA THR A 198 -26.68 15.30 21.34
C THR A 198 -25.91 13.97 21.32
N ALA A 199 -26.58 12.93 21.83
CA ALA A 199 -25.97 11.61 22.00
C ALA A 199 -25.23 11.06 20.76
N PRO A 200 -25.73 11.17 19.51
CA PRO A 200 -25.00 10.65 18.34
C PRO A 200 -23.64 11.33 18.14
N ILE A 201 -23.58 12.66 18.19
CA ILE A 201 -22.33 13.42 17.95
C ILE A 201 -21.33 13.15 19.07
N SER A 202 -21.78 13.25 20.34
CA SER A 202 -20.92 13.01 21.50
C SER A 202 -20.39 11.57 21.52
N ALA A 203 -21.21 10.58 21.21
CA ALA A 203 -20.77 9.19 21.18
C ALA A 203 -19.66 8.95 20.15
N VAL A 204 -19.81 9.48 18.93
CA VAL A 204 -18.78 9.38 17.88
C VAL A 204 -17.50 10.08 18.30
N ALA A 205 -17.60 11.31 18.84
CA ALA A 205 -16.46 12.09 19.28
C ALA A 205 -15.68 11.38 20.41
N LEU A 206 -16.39 10.81 21.40
CA LEU A 206 -15.77 10.10 22.53
C LEU A 206 -15.09 8.78 22.07
N VAL A 207 -15.73 8.01 21.19
CA VAL A 207 -15.12 6.78 20.66
C VAL A 207 -13.87 7.08 19.84
N ASN A 208 -13.91 8.09 18.95
CA ASN A 208 -12.74 8.49 18.16
C ASN A 208 -11.65 9.13 19.04
N GLY A 209 -12.04 9.96 20.02
CA GLY A 209 -11.12 10.52 21.00
C GLY A 209 -10.40 9.45 21.81
N SER A 210 -11.10 8.35 22.18
CA SER A 210 -10.46 7.22 22.86
C SER A 210 -9.39 6.55 21.97
N LYS A 211 -9.58 6.52 20.65
CA LYS A 211 -8.59 5.97 19.72
C LYS A 211 -7.35 6.87 19.67
N ALA A 212 -7.52 8.19 19.58
CA ALA A 212 -6.42 9.14 19.61
C ALA A 212 -5.65 9.08 20.95
N ALA A 213 -6.36 9.01 22.09
CA ALA A 213 -5.76 8.87 23.40
C ALA A 213 -4.94 7.56 23.55
N ARG A 214 -5.41 6.44 22.96
CA ARG A 214 -4.66 5.17 22.94
C ARG A 214 -3.39 5.25 22.10
N ASN A 215 -3.42 5.95 20.98
CA ASN A 215 -2.25 6.17 20.15
C ASN A 215 -1.18 7.00 20.89
N LEU A 216 -1.62 7.94 21.72
CA LEU A 216 -0.77 8.73 22.62
C LEU A 216 -0.37 8.00 23.94
N GLU A 217 -0.73 6.71 24.06
CA GLU A 217 -0.50 5.89 25.28
C GLU A 217 -1.17 6.45 26.55
N GLN A 218 -2.15 7.34 26.39
CA GLN A 218 -2.94 7.92 27.49
C GLN A 218 -4.09 6.96 27.88
N PHE A 219 -3.75 5.76 28.32
CA PHE A 219 -4.71 4.68 28.57
C PHE A 219 -5.82 5.02 29.57
N PRO A 220 -5.56 5.72 30.71
CA PRO A 220 -6.63 6.12 31.63
C PRO A 220 -7.64 7.07 30.98
N GLN A 221 -7.20 8.00 30.15
CA GLN A 221 -8.08 8.92 29.43
C GLN A 221 -8.89 8.18 28.37
N ALA A 222 -8.26 7.27 27.63
CA ALA A 222 -8.95 6.45 26.65
C ALA A 222 -10.08 5.60 27.27
N GLU A 223 -9.84 5.03 28.45
CA GLU A 223 -10.85 4.27 29.21
C GLU A 223 -12.01 5.16 29.65
N LEU A 224 -11.71 6.35 30.21
CA LEU A 224 -12.73 7.32 30.63
C LEU A 224 -13.64 7.71 29.45
N LEU A 225 -13.06 7.99 28.28
CA LEU A 225 -13.82 8.37 27.07
C LEU A 225 -14.73 7.23 26.61
N LEU A 226 -14.28 5.98 26.66
CA LEU A 226 -15.10 4.81 26.33
C LEU A 226 -16.22 4.60 27.36
N ASP A 227 -15.95 4.75 28.64
CA ASP A 227 -16.97 4.61 29.68
C ASP A 227 -18.07 5.69 29.57
N GLN A 228 -17.71 6.91 29.17
CA GLN A 228 -18.66 7.97 28.86
C GLN A 228 -19.47 7.69 27.56
N ALA A 229 -18.84 7.08 26.56
CA ALA A 229 -19.49 6.83 25.29
C ALA A 229 -20.57 5.74 25.35
N LEU A 230 -20.37 4.65 26.11
CA LEU A 230 -21.27 3.50 26.07
C LEU A 230 -22.73 3.80 26.46
N PRO A 231 -23.02 4.55 27.54
CA PRO A 231 -24.39 4.94 27.87
C PRO A 231 -25.06 5.74 26.75
N LEU A 232 -24.32 6.66 26.13
CA LEU A 232 -24.81 7.46 25.01
C LEU A 232 -25.14 6.57 23.79
N ILE A 233 -24.23 5.65 23.43
CA ILE A 233 -24.47 4.70 22.33
C ILE A 233 -25.71 3.85 22.60
N LYS A 234 -25.87 3.35 23.83
CA LYS A 234 -27.02 2.53 24.20
C LYS A 234 -28.36 3.29 24.09
N SER A 235 -28.38 4.59 24.33
CA SER A 235 -29.57 5.43 24.18
C SER A 235 -30.02 5.68 22.74
N LEU A 236 -29.12 5.43 21.74
CA LEU A 236 -29.44 5.65 20.32
C LEU A 236 -30.54 4.66 19.82
N PRO A 237 -31.32 5.07 18.81
CA PRO A 237 -32.21 4.14 18.12
C PRO A 237 -31.43 3.02 17.42
N ALA A 238 -32.07 1.88 17.17
CA ALA A 238 -31.49 0.77 16.46
C ALA A 238 -31.25 1.17 14.99
N THR A 239 -29.99 1.38 14.64
CA THR A 239 -29.51 1.78 13.31
C THR A 239 -28.17 1.12 13.02
N HIS A 240 -27.77 1.11 11.74
CA HIS A 240 -26.44 0.72 11.29
C HIS A 240 -25.32 1.45 12.05
N ASP A 241 -25.46 2.77 12.23
CA ASP A 241 -24.46 3.58 12.94
C ASP A 241 -24.33 3.17 14.41
N LYS A 242 -25.45 2.91 15.11
CA LYS A 242 -25.40 2.39 16.47
C LYS A 242 -24.66 1.05 16.53
N ALA A 243 -24.96 0.12 15.61
CA ALA A 243 -24.28 -1.16 15.55
C ALA A 243 -22.76 -0.98 15.37
N ASN A 244 -22.36 -0.11 14.45
CA ASN A 244 -20.95 0.20 14.23
C ASN A 244 -20.28 0.89 15.42
N LEU A 245 -20.97 1.78 16.10
CA LEU A 245 -20.43 2.42 17.32
C LEU A 245 -20.23 1.41 18.45
N LEU A 246 -21.16 0.47 18.65
CA LEU A 246 -20.99 -0.63 19.61
C LEU A 246 -19.78 -1.52 19.24
N ILE A 247 -19.62 -1.86 17.96
CA ILE A 247 -18.47 -2.63 17.45
C ILE A 247 -17.17 -1.86 17.68
N ALA A 248 -17.12 -0.56 17.32
CA ALA A 248 -15.96 0.30 17.50
C ALA A 248 -15.57 0.45 18.97
N TRP A 249 -16.57 0.66 19.84
CA TRP A 249 -16.38 0.71 21.28
C TRP A 249 -15.79 -0.59 21.83
N ALA A 250 -16.39 -1.73 21.48
CA ALA A 250 -15.95 -3.04 21.99
C ALA A 250 -14.52 -3.38 21.55
N ARG A 251 -14.17 -3.09 20.30
CA ARG A 251 -12.79 -3.23 19.79
C ARG A 251 -11.81 -2.34 20.53
N GLY A 252 -12.20 -1.04 20.70
CA GLY A 252 -11.37 -0.08 21.42
C GLY A 252 -11.13 -0.49 22.87
N TYR A 253 -12.17 -1.00 23.53
CA TYR A 253 -12.11 -1.45 24.91
C TYR A 253 -11.25 -2.72 25.09
N ALA A 254 -11.39 -3.68 24.17
CA ALA A 254 -10.55 -4.89 24.17
C ALA A 254 -9.06 -4.58 23.91
N ASP A 255 -8.76 -3.72 22.93
CA ASP A 255 -7.40 -3.30 22.63
C ASP A 255 -6.74 -2.54 23.79
N LEU A 256 -7.49 -1.64 24.42
CA LEU A 256 -7.03 -0.89 25.58
C LEU A 256 -6.62 -1.84 26.73
N LYS A 257 -7.44 -2.83 27.04
CA LYS A 257 -7.16 -3.80 28.12
C LYS A 257 -5.98 -4.71 27.78
N GLY A 258 -5.81 -5.06 26.51
CA GLY A 258 -4.62 -5.79 26.05
C GLY A 258 -3.33 -5.04 26.27
N ARG A 259 -3.30 -3.73 26.00
CA ARG A 259 -2.11 -2.86 26.12
C ARG A 259 -1.82 -2.42 27.56
N SER A 260 -2.84 -2.16 28.37
CA SER A 260 -2.68 -1.68 29.75
C SER A 260 -2.19 -2.74 30.74
N GLY A 261 -1.97 -3.98 30.30
CA GLY A 261 -1.48 -5.07 31.14
C GLY A 261 -2.45 -5.54 32.24
N ILE A 262 -3.69 -5.07 32.21
CA ILE A 262 -4.73 -5.50 33.17
C ILE A 262 -5.07 -6.94 32.90
N LYS A 263 -4.66 -7.82 33.81
CA LYS A 263 -4.96 -9.26 33.77
C LYS A 263 -6.38 -9.53 34.25
N GLY A 264 -7.16 -10.31 33.49
CA GLY A 264 -8.48 -10.79 33.88
C GLY A 264 -9.44 -10.86 32.70
N SER A 265 -10.39 -11.80 32.75
CA SER A 265 -11.39 -12.04 31.70
C SER A 265 -12.55 -11.05 31.69
N ALA A 266 -12.76 -10.28 32.75
CA ALA A 266 -13.89 -9.36 32.88
C ALA A 266 -13.98 -8.30 31.77
N PRO A 267 -12.88 -7.64 31.35
CA PRO A 267 -12.92 -6.68 30.23
C PRO A 267 -13.26 -7.33 28.89
N VAL A 268 -12.73 -8.53 28.64
CA VAL A 268 -13.02 -9.28 27.41
C VAL A 268 -14.49 -9.72 27.36
N LEU A 269 -15.06 -10.13 28.51
CA LEU A 269 -16.46 -10.47 28.62
C LEU A 269 -17.37 -9.28 28.32
N ARG A 270 -17.07 -8.08 28.89
CA ARG A 270 -17.84 -6.86 28.62
C ARG A 270 -17.81 -6.48 27.14
N ALA A 271 -16.65 -6.58 26.48
CA ALA A 271 -16.53 -6.35 25.05
C ALA A 271 -17.34 -7.38 24.23
N ALA A 272 -17.29 -8.65 24.63
CA ALA A 272 -18.03 -9.73 23.97
C ALA A 272 -19.54 -9.56 24.09
N GLU A 273 -20.05 -9.12 25.25
CA GLU A 273 -21.47 -8.79 25.48
C GLU A 273 -21.94 -7.65 24.58
N VAL A 274 -21.14 -6.57 24.46
CA VAL A 274 -21.47 -5.44 23.58
C VAL A 274 -21.43 -5.85 22.10
N LEU A 275 -20.52 -6.71 21.70
CA LEU A 275 -20.51 -7.28 20.33
C LEU A 275 -21.71 -8.19 20.07
N GLU A 276 -22.17 -8.93 21.08
CA GLU A 276 -23.38 -9.73 20.97
C GLU A 276 -24.62 -8.85 20.78
N GLU A 277 -24.76 -7.79 21.59
CA GLU A 277 -25.82 -6.78 21.45
C GLU A 277 -25.82 -6.18 20.02
N ALA A 278 -24.63 -5.79 19.52
CA ALA A 278 -24.48 -5.26 18.17
C ALA A 278 -24.89 -6.28 17.10
N GLY A 279 -24.48 -7.54 17.25
CA GLY A 279 -24.82 -8.62 16.32
C GLY A 279 -26.31 -8.93 16.26
N ILE A 280 -26.97 -9.07 17.42
CA ILE A 280 -28.42 -9.30 17.51
C ILE A 280 -29.19 -8.12 16.87
N MET A 281 -28.79 -6.90 17.15
CA MET A 281 -29.41 -5.71 16.57
C MET A 281 -29.22 -5.67 15.05
N ALA A 282 -28.03 -5.93 14.54
CA ALA A 282 -27.72 -5.96 13.12
C ALA A 282 -28.54 -7.06 12.40
N GLU A 283 -28.63 -8.26 12.96
CA GLU A 283 -29.47 -9.34 12.43
C GLU A 283 -30.97 -8.94 12.38
N SER A 284 -31.48 -8.24 13.40
CA SER A 284 -32.87 -7.77 13.43
C SER A 284 -33.20 -6.75 12.34
N MET A 285 -32.22 -6.02 11.85
CA MET A 285 -32.34 -5.01 10.78
C MET A 285 -31.98 -5.57 9.38
N ASP A 286 -31.59 -6.84 9.27
CA ASP A 286 -30.98 -7.46 8.09
C ASP A 286 -29.70 -6.70 7.64
N ASP A 287 -28.97 -6.12 8.60
CA ASP A 287 -27.69 -5.47 8.39
C ASP A 287 -26.56 -6.52 8.42
N LYS A 288 -26.39 -7.22 7.33
CA LYS A 288 -25.38 -8.30 7.22
C LYS A 288 -23.95 -7.77 7.36
N ARG A 289 -23.71 -6.49 7.01
CA ARG A 289 -22.37 -5.90 7.11
C ARG A 289 -21.98 -5.66 8.58
N ALA A 290 -22.83 -5.06 9.38
CA ALA A 290 -22.57 -4.91 10.81
C ALA A 290 -22.54 -6.28 11.51
N ALA A 291 -23.43 -7.21 11.14
CA ALA A 291 -23.48 -8.56 11.72
C ALA A 291 -22.19 -9.34 11.48
N THR A 292 -21.60 -9.28 10.26
CA THR A 292 -20.32 -9.99 9.98
C THR A 292 -19.19 -9.46 10.84
N TYR A 293 -19.07 -8.13 11.04
CA TYR A 293 -18.05 -7.56 11.90
C TYR A 293 -18.27 -7.85 13.38
N ALA A 294 -19.51 -7.77 13.87
CA ALA A 294 -19.82 -8.12 15.27
C ALA A 294 -19.45 -9.57 15.60
N LEU A 295 -19.86 -10.51 14.74
CA LEU A 295 -19.52 -11.93 14.90
C LEU A 295 -18.02 -12.20 14.77
N GLY A 296 -17.36 -11.61 13.77
CA GLY A 296 -15.95 -11.83 13.52
C GLY A 296 -15.06 -11.31 14.64
N TYR A 297 -15.30 -10.10 15.14
CA TYR A 297 -14.56 -9.55 16.28
C TYR A 297 -14.88 -10.26 17.60
N ARG A 298 -16.13 -10.72 17.80
CA ARG A 298 -16.44 -11.59 18.93
C ARG A 298 -15.66 -12.92 18.84
N GLY A 299 -15.55 -13.50 17.65
CA GLY A 299 -14.68 -14.65 17.37
C GLY A 299 -13.22 -14.37 17.70
N GLN A 300 -12.72 -13.15 17.40
CA GLN A 300 -11.35 -12.75 17.74
C GLN A 300 -11.13 -12.66 19.26
N LEU A 301 -12.10 -12.20 20.04
CA LEU A 301 -12.00 -12.22 21.50
C LEU A 301 -11.91 -13.63 22.04
N TYR A 302 -12.69 -14.58 21.51
CA TYR A 302 -12.59 -15.98 21.89
C TYR A 302 -11.27 -16.62 21.45
N GLU A 303 -10.69 -16.22 20.28
CA GLU A 303 -9.35 -16.63 19.86
C GLU A 303 -8.29 -16.19 20.89
N GLN A 304 -8.33 -14.94 21.35
CA GLN A 304 -7.42 -14.40 22.37
C GLN A 304 -7.52 -15.14 23.70
N GLU A 305 -8.72 -15.56 24.08
CA GLU A 305 -8.97 -16.38 25.27
C GLU A 305 -8.71 -17.89 25.06
N ARG A 306 -8.13 -18.26 23.89
CA ARG A 306 -7.83 -19.65 23.49
C ARG A 306 -9.07 -20.57 23.42
N ARG A 307 -10.25 -20.01 23.29
CA ARG A 307 -11.52 -20.74 23.10
C ARG A 307 -11.74 -20.97 21.60
N TYR A 308 -10.89 -21.82 21.02
CA TYR A 308 -10.76 -21.98 19.57
C TYR A 308 -11.99 -22.53 18.86
N ASP A 309 -12.79 -23.37 19.53
CA ASP A 309 -13.99 -23.95 18.93
C ASP A 309 -15.11 -22.91 18.77
N GLU A 310 -15.34 -22.09 19.80
CA GLU A 310 -16.30 -20.99 19.74
C GLU A 310 -15.80 -19.88 18.79
N ALA A 311 -14.52 -19.56 18.83
CA ALA A 311 -13.91 -18.65 17.89
C ALA A 311 -14.13 -19.08 16.44
N MET A 312 -13.89 -20.36 16.15
CA MET A 312 -14.10 -20.94 14.81
C MET A 312 -15.56 -20.87 14.38
N LEU A 313 -16.49 -21.18 15.25
CA LEU A 313 -17.93 -21.13 14.94
C LEU A 313 -18.36 -19.71 14.54
N LEU A 314 -18.02 -18.70 15.36
CA LEU A 314 -18.38 -17.31 15.12
C LEU A 314 -17.70 -16.76 13.86
N THR A 315 -16.42 -17.06 13.66
CA THR A 315 -15.67 -16.60 12.49
C THR A 315 -16.21 -17.20 11.19
N ARG A 316 -16.61 -18.48 11.18
CA ARG A 316 -17.27 -19.10 10.02
C ARG A 316 -18.61 -18.47 9.69
N ARG A 317 -19.44 -18.14 10.71
CA ARG A 317 -20.68 -17.41 10.51
C ARG A 317 -20.41 -16.03 9.93
N ALA A 318 -19.45 -15.30 10.48
CA ALA A 318 -19.02 -13.99 9.94
C ALA A 318 -18.58 -14.09 8.48
N MET A 319 -17.73 -15.07 8.13
CA MET A 319 -17.28 -15.30 6.77
C MET A 319 -18.44 -15.60 5.81
N THR A 320 -19.42 -16.41 6.25
CA THR A 320 -20.62 -16.72 5.45
C THR A 320 -21.40 -15.46 5.11
N LEU A 321 -21.62 -14.56 6.10
CA LEU A 321 -22.28 -13.28 5.86
C LEU A 321 -21.47 -12.37 4.92
N ALA A 322 -20.16 -12.29 5.11
CA ALA A 322 -19.28 -11.51 4.23
C ALA A 322 -19.35 -11.96 2.76
N LEU A 323 -19.42 -13.27 2.53
CA LEU A 323 -19.59 -13.84 1.19
C LEU A 323 -20.96 -13.51 0.58
N GLN A 324 -22.03 -13.53 1.37
CA GLN A 324 -23.39 -13.20 0.91
C GLN A 324 -23.55 -11.75 0.42
N ILE A 325 -22.76 -10.83 0.97
CA ILE A 325 -22.81 -9.39 0.63
C ILE A 325 -21.62 -8.96 -0.24
N GLU A 326 -20.86 -9.92 -0.76
CA GLU A 326 -19.69 -9.65 -1.58
C GLU A 326 -18.75 -8.62 -0.92
N ALA A 327 -18.47 -8.80 0.39
CA ALA A 327 -17.56 -7.96 1.16
C ALA A 327 -16.17 -8.60 1.29
N PRO A 328 -15.32 -8.51 0.26
CA PRO A 328 -14.02 -9.18 0.26
C PRO A 328 -13.07 -8.61 1.34
N GLU A 329 -13.23 -7.35 1.73
CA GLU A 329 -12.47 -6.70 2.80
C GLU A 329 -12.76 -7.30 4.20
N ALA A 330 -13.96 -7.80 4.43
CA ALA A 330 -14.29 -8.57 5.62
C ALA A 330 -13.87 -10.03 5.46
N ASN A 331 -14.09 -10.60 4.26
CA ASN A 331 -13.82 -12.00 3.98
C ASN A 331 -12.34 -12.38 4.21
N PHE A 332 -11.38 -11.57 3.75
CA PHE A 332 -9.95 -11.88 3.98
C PHE A 332 -9.60 -11.88 5.46
N GLN A 333 -10.18 -10.98 6.27
CA GLN A 333 -9.96 -10.93 7.72
C GLN A 333 -10.40 -12.22 8.40
N TRP A 334 -11.57 -12.73 8.04
CA TRP A 334 -12.10 -13.97 8.62
C TRP A 334 -11.37 -15.21 8.11
N GLN A 335 -10.94 -15.24 6.86
CA GLN A 335 -10.07 -16.29 6.33
C GLN A 335 -8.74 -16.35 7.08
N TRP A 336 -8.13 -15.19 7.33
CA TRP A 336 -6.91 -15.06 8.11
C TRP A 336 -7.10 -15.50 9.56
N GLN A 337 -8.19 -15.08 10.20
CA GLN A 337 -8.53 -15.51 11.57
C GLN A 337 -8.74 -17.03 11.66
N ILE A 338 -9.45 -17.63 10.70
CA ILE A 338 -9.58 -19.10 10.61
C ILE A 338 -8.20 -19.75 10.50
N GLY A 339 -7.30 -19.19 9.70
CA GLY A 339 -5.92 -19.65 9.56
C GLY A 339 -5.17 -19.65 10.89
N ARG A 340 -5.25 -18.55 11.66
CA ARG A 340 -4.64 -18.45 12.99
C ARG A 340 -5.20 -19.48 13.96
N ILE A 341 -6.52 -19.62 14.02
CA ILE A 341 -7.18 -20.62 14.88
C ILE A 341 -6.73 -22.04 14.52
N LEU A 342 -6.67 -22.38 13.22
CA LEU A 342 -6.22 -23.70 12.76
C LEU A 342 -4.75 -23.96 13.10
N ARG A 343 -3.89 -22.92 12.99
CA ARG A 343 -2.48 -23.00 13.40
C ARG A 343 -2.36 -23.36 14.90
N GLU A 344 -3.08 -22.64 15.76
CA GLU A 344 -3.06 -22.88 17.21
C GLU A 344 -3.65 -24.25 17.60
N LYS A 345 -4.53 -24.81 16.77
CA LYS A 345 -5.05 -26.19 16.91
C LYS A 345 -4.10 -27.25 16.35
N GLY A 346 -2.94 -26.88 15.79
CA GLY A 346 -1.98 -27.80 15.19
C GLY A 346 -2.40 -28.36 13.83
N GLN A 347 -3.43 -27.81 13.19
CA GLN A 347 -3.94 -28.25 11.88
C GLN A 347 -3.21 -27.49 10.77
N LEU A 348 -1.93 -27.86 10.54
CA LEU A 348 -1.00 -27.11 9.70
C LEU A 348 -1.45 -26.99 8.23
N ASP A 349 -1.89 -28.09 7.62
CA ASP A 349 -2.26 -28.10 6.20
C ASP A 349 -3.54 -27.28 5.96
N GLU A 350 -4.52 -27.36 6.85
CA GLU A 350 -5.75 -26.56 6.80
C GLU A 350 -5.47 -25.07 7.07
N ALA A 351 -4.55 -24.78 7.99
CA ALA A 351 -4.09 -23.42 8.25
C ALA A 351 -3.46 -22.80 6.98
N ILE A 352 -2.53 -23.50 6.33
CA ILE A 352 -1.92 -23.07 5.07
C ILE A 352 -3.00 -22.77 4.02
N GLN A 353 -4.02 -23.61 3.88
CA GLN A 353 -5.10 -23.36 2.92
C GLN A 353 -5.91 -22.11 3.27
N ALA A 354 -6.18 -21.85 4.54
CA ALA A 354 -6.89 -20.66 4.99
C ALA A 354 -6.05 -19.38 4.72
N TYR A 355 -4.76 -19.41 5.02
CA TYR A 355 -3.84 -18.31 4.74
C TYR A 355 -3.66 -18.05 3.25
N ARG A 356 -3.59 -19.09 2.39
CA ARG A 356 -3.55 -18.93 0.93
C ARG A 356 -4.79 -18.20 0.43
N ARG A 357 -5.98 -18.56 0.91
CA ARG A 357 -7.22 -17.86 0.55
C ARG A 357 -7.19 -16.40 1.01
N ALA A 358 -6.78 -16.15 2.25
CA ALA A 358 -6.68 -14.80 2.79
C ALA A 358 -5.71 -13.94 1.95
N ALA A 359 -4.52 -14.45 1.63
CA ALA A 359 -3.53 -13.77 0.82
C ALA A 359 -4.04 -13.49 -0.60
N SER A 360 -4.68 -14.47 -1.24
CA SER A 360 -5.27 -14.29 -2.58
C SER A 360 -6.41 -13.26 -2.58
N THR A 361 -7.32 -13.33 -1.59
CA THR A 361 -8.40 -12.33 -1.45
C THR A 361 -7.81 -10.94 -1.27
N LEU A 362 -6.80 -10.80 -0.40
CA LEU A 362 -6.13 -9.52 -0.13
C LEU A 362 -5.44 -8.94 -1.37
N GLN A 363 -4.76 -9.78 -2.17
CA GLN A 363 -4.14 -9.35 -3.43
C GLN A 363 -5.17 -8.79 -4.40
N ASN A 364 -6.34 -9.43 -4.52
CA ASN A 364 -7.38 -9.02 -5.47
C ASN A 364 -8.08 -7.71 -5.08
N ILE A 365 -8.24 -7.43 -3.78
CA ILE A 365 -8.93 -6.22 -3.28
C ILE A 365 -7.99 -5.04 -3.07
N ARG A 366 -6.68 -5.26 -3.03
CA ARG A 366 -5.69 -4.25 -2.66
C ARG A 366 -5.70 -3.01 -3.57
N PRO A 367 -5.89 -3.10 -4.91
CA PRO A 367 -6.02 -1.90 -5.75
C PRO A 367 -7.20 -1.01 -5.36
N GLU A 368 -8.32 -1.59 -4.94
CA GLU A 368 -9.50 -0.87 -4.50
C GLU A 368 -9.33 -0.30 -3.09
N LEU A 369 -8.62 -1.02 -2.23
CA LEU A 369 -8.36 -0.62 -0.85
C LEU A 369 -7.28 0.47 -0.72
N THR A 370 -6.31 0.57 -1.63
CA THR A 370 -5.31 1.65 -1.64
C THR A 370 -5.92 3.01 -1.93
N THR A 371 -7.10 3.05 -2.55
CA THR A 371 -7.88 4.27 -2.77
C THR A 371 -8.71 4.67 -1.55
N THR A 372 -8.87 3.81 -0.55
CA THR A 372 -9.66 4.08 0.66
C THR A 372 -8.74 4.30 1.87
N SER A 373 -9.05 5.29 2.72
CA SER A 373 -8.27 5.63 3.93
C SER A 373 -8.15 4.48 4.95
N GLN A 374 -8.98 3.45 4.83
CA GLN A 374 -8.98 2.31 5.76
C GLN A 374 -7.68 1.50 5.71
N LEU A 375 -6.99 1.46 4.55
CA LEU A 375 -5.69 0.78 4.42
C LEU A 375 -4.48 1.69 4.61
N ARG A 376 -4.68 3.00 4.62
CA ARG A 376 -3.61 3.94 4.98
C ARG A 376 -3.30 3.94 6.47
N ALA A 377 -4.23 3.49 7.31
CA ALA A 377 -3.94 3.30 8.72
C ALA A 377 -2.82 2.26 8.87
N ALA A 378 -1.73 2.64 9.51
CA ALA A 378 -0.58 1.78 9.80
C ALA A 378 -0.97 0.37 10.27
N PRO A 379 -2.00 0.19 11.14
CA PRO A 379 -2.43 -1.13 11.59
C PRO A 379 -2.95 -2.07 10.49
N VAL A 380 -3.61 -1.57 9.45
CA VAL A 380 -4.14 -2.42 8.37
C VAL A 380 -3.04 -2.82 7.39
N ARG A 381 -2.09 -1.92 7.16
CA ARG A 381 -0.90 -2.19 6.35
C ARG A 381 0.01 -3.21 7.03
N GLU A 382 0.25 -3.08 8.33
CA GLU A 382 0.99 -4.06 9.13
C GLU A 382 0.27 -5.41 9.14
N ALA A 383 -1.05 -5.42 9.35
CA ALA A 383 -1.85 -6.63 9.30
C ALA A 383 -1.79 -7.32 7.93
N SER A 384 -1.77 -6.56 6.83
CA SER A 384 -1.66 -7.11 5.48
C SER A 384 -0.30 -7.80 5.26
N GLY A 385 0.80 -7.22 5.77
CA GLY A 385 2.12 -7.85 5.74
C GLY A 385 2.14 -9.15 6.55
N GLN A 386 1.54 -9.15 7.72
CA GLN A 386 1.50 -10.33 8.60
C GLN A 386 0.87 -11.56 7.93
N VAL A 387 -0.16 -11.39 7.08
CA VAL A 387 -0.77 -12.53 6.35
C VAL A 387 0.26 -13.28 5.51
N PHE A 388 1.10 -12.54 4.75
CA PHE A 388 2.10 -13.14 3.87
C PHE A 388 3.26 -13.76 4.65
N PHE A 389 3.78 -13.07 5.68
CA PHE A 389 4.85 -13.60 6.51
C PHE A 389 4.42 -14.80 7.34
N GLN A 390 3.20 -14.81 7.87
CA GLN A 390 2.65 -15.97 8.58
C GLN A 390 2.39 -17.14 7.63
N LEU A 391 1.97 -16.89 6.39
CA LEU A 391 1.86 -17.92 5.35
C LEU A 391 3.24 -18.51 5.05
N ALA A 392 4.26 -17.66 4.83
CA ALA A 392 5.62 -18.10 4.59
C ALA A 392 6.15 -18.93 5.75
N ASP A 393 5.93 -18.51 6.98
CA ASP A 393 6.31 -19.27 8.18
C ASP A 393 5.69 -20.68 8.21
N LEU A 394 4.38 -20.80 7.98
CA LEU A 394 3.69 -22.10 7.94
C LEU A 394 4.21 -22.99 6.80
N LEU A 395 4.50 -22.43 5.64
CA LEU A 395 5.09 -23.16 4.52
C LEU A 395 6.51 -23.64 4.83
N LEU A 396 7.32 -22.81 5.51
CA LEU A 396 8.64 -23.19 5.99
C LEU A 396 8.57 -24.29 7.04
N GLN A 397 7.63 -24.24 7.98
CA GLN A 397 7.38 -25.32 8.93
C GLN A 397 6.99 -26.61 8.19
N ARG A 398 6.10 -26.51 7.20
CA ARG A 398 5.64 -27.66 6.41
C ARG A 398 6.75 -28.26 5.57
N SER A 399 7.66 -27.44 5.00
CA SER A 399 8.84 -27.92 4.27
C SER A 399 9.76 -28.76 5.15
N GLY A 400 9.93 -28.39 6.42
CA GLY A 400 10.72 -29.15 7.40
C GLY A 400 10.12 -30.49 7.79
N LEU A 401 8.82 -30.70 7.54
CA LEU A 401 8.12 -31.97 7.80
C LEU A 401 7.98 -32.84 6.54
N ALA A 402 8.30 -32.29 5.35
CA ALA A 402 8.21 -33.03 4.09
C ALA A 402 9.34 -34.06 3.99
N LYS A 403 9.02 -35.23 3.43
CA LYS A 403 9.98 -36.34 3.27
C LYS A 403 10.57 -36.38 1.84
N GLU A 404 9.77 -35.97 0.87
CA GLU A 404 10.16 -35.96 -0.54
C GLU A 404 10.78 -34.61 -0.91
N GLU A 405 11.93 -34.62 -1.55
CA GLU A 405 12.64 -33.39 -1.96
C GLU A 405 11.77 -32.48 -2.83
N GLN A 406 10.93 -33.07 -3.68
CA GLN A 406 10.01 -32.32 -4.52
C GLN A 406 9.01 -31.51 -3.70
N ASP A 407 8.49 -32.08 -2.60
CA ASP A 407 7.58 -31.36 -1.69
C ASP A 407 8.33 -30.28 -0.90
N VAL A 408 9.57 -30.55 -0.46
CA VAL A 408 10.43 -29.55 0.18
C VAL A 408 10.59 -28.33 -0.73
N GLN A 409 11.04 -28.55 -1.97
CA GLN A 409 11.25 -27.47 -2.95
C GLN A 409 9.96 -26.74 -3.28
N LYS A 410 8.83 -27.44 -3.36
CA LYS A 410 7.51 -26.82 -3.56
C LYS A 410 7.17 -25.85 -2.45
N TYR A 411 7.28 -26.26 -1.17
CA TYR A 411 6.93 -25.41 -0.03
C TYR A 411 7.92 -24.26 0.16
N LEU A 412 9.20 -24.46 -0.12
CA LEU A 412 10.21 -23.39 -0.11
C LEU A 412 9.93 -22.36 -1.21
N GLY A 413 9.56 -22.83 -2.41
CA GLY A 413 9.15 -21.97 -3.51
C GLY A 413 7.93 -21.13 -3.19
N GLU A 414 6.89 -21.76 -2.63
CA GLU A 414 5.68 -21.05 -2.23
C GLU A 414 5.93 -20.05 -1.07
N ALA A 415 6.83 -20.37 -0.13
CA ALA A 415 7.20 -19.42 0.94
C ALA A 415 7.91 -18.18 0.36
N ARG A 416 8.87 -18.37 -0.55
CA ARG A 416 9.51 -17.28 -1.29
C ARG A 416 8.47 -16.45 -2.04
N ASP A 417 7.56 -17.08 -2.77
CA ASP A 417 6.55 -16.41 -3.59
C ASP A 417 5.55 -15.61 -2.74
N ALA A 418 5.27 -16.06 -1.50
CA ALA A 418 4.47 -15.29 -0.54
C ALA A 418 5.18 -13.99 -0.12
N VAL A 419 6.49 -14.06 0.17
CA VAL A 419 7.30 -12.86 0.47
C VAL A 419 7.38 -11.92 -0.72
N GLU A 420 7.62 -12.45 -1.93
CA GLU A 420 7.63 -11.66 -3.17
C GLU A 420 6.30 -10.95 -3.43
N SER A 421 5.19 -11.62 -3.18
CA SER A 421 3.85 -11.04 -3.31
C SER A 421 3.64 -9.86 -2.36
N PHE A 422 4.12 -9.96 -1.12
CA PHE A 422 4.10 -8.86 -0.17
C PHE A 422 4.94 -7.67 -0.66
N LYS A 423 6.17 -7.93 -1.11
CA LYS A 423 7.09 -6.88 -1.58
C LYS A 423 6.57 -6.13 -2.81
N ALA A 424 5.99 -6.85 -3.77
CA ALA A 424 5.34 -6.23 -4.92
C ALA A 424 4.15 -5.35 -4.50
N ALA A 425 3.39 -5.81 -3.53
CA ALA A 425 2.27 -5.07 -2.98
C ALA A 425 2.72 -3.82 -2.21
N GLU A 426 3.79 -3.92 -1.41
CA GLU A 426 4.38 -2.80 -0.66
C GLU A 426 4.88 -1.69 -1.61
N LEU A 427 5.52 -2.05 -2.72
CA LEU A 427 5.96 -1.12 -3.75
C LEU A 427 4.79 -0.42 -4.46
N ARG A 428 3.73 -1.16 -4.81
CA ARG A 428 2.50 -0.56 -5.37
C ARG A 428 1.90 0.47 -4.43
N ASP A 429 1.83 0.16 -3.14
CA ASP A 429 1.28 1.08 -2.13
C ASP A 429 2.16 2.34 -1.98
N TYR A 430 3.48 2.19 -2.07
CA TYR A 430 4.40 3.32 -1.98
C TYR A 430 4.25 4.28 -3.16
N PHE A 431 4.18 3.76 -4.39
CA PHE A 431 4.14 4.56 -5.60
C PHE A 431 2.73 4.91 -6.10
N ARG A 432 1.68 4.31 -5.53
CA ARG A 432 0.29 4.46 -5.99
C ARG A 432 0.12 4.25 -7.49
N ASP A 433 0.87 3.26 -8.06
CA ASP A 433 0.98 3.06 -9.51
C ASP A 433 0.81 1.58 -9.87
N ASP A 434 -0.17 1.27 -10.72
CA ASP A 434 -0.45 -0.07 -11.24
C ASP A 434 0.63 -0.56 -12.22
N CYS A 435 1.61 0.26 -12.55
CA CYS A 435 2.71 -0.09 -13.46
C CYS A 435 3.61 -1.23 -12.95
N VAL A 436 3.58 -1.52 -11.65
CA VAL A 436 4.25 -2.69 -11.06
C VAL A 436 3.72 -3.99 -11.64
N ASP A 437 2.44 -4.06 -12.04
CA ASP A 437 1.82 -5.26 -12.60
C ASP A 437 2.30 -5.57 -14.03
N VAL A 438 2.65 -4.55 -14.80
CA VAL A 438 3.20 -4.72 -16.16
C VAL A 438 4.57 -5.38 -16.13
N LEU A 439 5.35 -5.14 -15.08
CA LEU A 439 6.66 -5.77 -14.90
C LEU A 439 6.51 -7.25 -14.52
N GLN A 440 5.56 -7.60 -13.67
CA GLN A 440 5.30 -9.00 -13.28
C GLN A 440 4.99 -9.91 -14.47
N SER A 441 4.40 -9.37 -15.54
CA SER A 441 4.07 -10.15 -16.76
C SER A 441 5.29 -10.52 -17.62
N LYS A 442 6.47 -9.92 -17.41
CA LYS A 442 7.68 -10.09 -18.22
C LYS A 442 8.73 -11.04 -17.62
N ILE A 443 8.44 -11.66 -16.48
CA ILE A 443 9.46 -12.34 -15.69
C ILE A 443 9.76 -13.75 -16.20
N THR A 444 11.03 -13.95 -16.48
CA THR A 444 11.64 -15.27 -16.67
C THR A 444 12.06 -15.81 -15.30
N LYS A 445 11.81 -17.08 -15.01
CA LYS A 445 12.29 -17.72 -13.78
C LYS A 445 13.79 -17.56 -13.65
N MET A 446 14.24 -16.83 -12.64
CA MET A 446 15.63 -16.40 -12.42
C MET A 446 16.63 -17.54 -12.24
N GLU A 447 16.18 -18.70 -11.82
CA GLU A 447 16.99 -19.93 -11.70
C GLU A 447 17.70 -20.30 -13.00
N ARG A 448 17.35 -19.62 -14.12
CA ARG A 448 17.97 -19.81 -15.45
C ARG A 448 18.88 -18.67 -15.89
N VAL A 449 19.06 -17.61 -15.07
CA VAL A 449 19.65 -16.36 -15.56
C VAL A 449 21.14 -16.22 -15.26
N SER A 450 21.65 -16.77 -14.15
CA SER A 450 23.07 -16.69 -13.81
C SER A 450 23.53 -17.91 -13.01
N GLU A 451 24.49 -18.63 -13.52
CA GLU A 451 25.08 -19.78 -12.83
C GLU A 451 26.00 -19.37 -11.68
N SER A 452 26.44 -18.11 -11.64
CA SER A 452 27.39 -17.60 -10.63
C SER A 452 26.77 -16.63 -9.62
N ALA A 453 25.43 -16.49 -9.61
CA ALA A 453 24.73 -15.63 -8.66
C ALA A 453 23.85 -16.46 -7.72
N ALA A 454 23.85 -16.07 -6.44
CA ALA A 454 22.93 -16.57 -5.43
C ALA A 454 21.98 -15.46 -5.00
N VAL A 455 20.68 -15.78 -4.87
CA VAL A 455 19.69 -14.81 -4.39
C VAL A 455 19.25 -15.16 -2.97
N LEU A 456 19.45 -14.21 -2.06
CA LEU A 456 19.22 -14.38 -0.63
C LEU A 456 17.95 -13.64 -0.20
N TYR A 457 17.05 -14.37 0.45
CA TYR A 457 15.84 -13.86 1.08
C TYR A 457 15.95 -14.01 2.60
N PRO A 458 16.39 -12.99 3.34
CA PRO A 458 16.29 -12.98 4.79
C PRO A 458 14.84 -12.74 5.19
N ILE A 459 14.19 -13.69 5.84
CA ILE A 459 12.82 -13.61 6.34
C ILE A 459 12.89 -13.48 7.85
N ILE A 460 12.60 -12.30 8.37
CA ILE A 460 12.68 -11.99 9.80
C ILE A 460 11.35 -12.38 10.46
N LEU A 461 11.38 -13.47 11.23
CA LEU A 461 10.25 -13.94 12.01
C LEU A 461 10.42 -13.56 13.49
N PRO A 462 9.36 -13.56 14.31
CA PRO A 462 9.47 -13.14 15.70
C PRO A 462 10.49 -13.91 16.54
N ASP A 463 10.61 -15.21 16.29
CA ASP A 463 11.43 -16.16 17.07
C ASP A 463 12.76 -16.55 16.40
N ARG A 464 12.93 -16.25 15.11
CA ARG A 464 14.10 -16.63 14.31
C ARG A 464 14.21 -15.83 13.02
N VAL A 465 15.37 -15.95 12.36
CA VAL A 465 15.53 -15.49 10.99
C VAL A 465 15.73 -16.69 10.06
N GLU A 466 15.01 -16.72 8.97
CA GLU A 466 15.11 -17.75 7.93
C GLU A 466 15.86 -17.16 6.72
N LEU A 467 16.85 -17.88 6.25
CA LEU A 467 17.58 -17.52 5.04
C LEU A 467 17.19 -18.50 3.93
N LEU A 468 16.45 -18.01 2.93
CA LEU A 468 16.23 -18.78 1.71
C LEU A 468 17.25 -18.32 0.65
N VAL A 469 17.95 -19.30 0.08
CA VAL A 469 18.95 -19.06 -0.96
C VAL A 469 18.51 -19.73 -2.24
N SER A 470 18.14 -18.97 -3.23
CA SER A 470 17.79 -19.48 -4.57
C SER A 470 19.04 -19.61 -5.40
N LEU A 471 19.31 -20.83 -5.86
CA LEU A 471 20.39 -21.21 -6.76
C LEU A 471 19.82 -21.91 -8.02
N PRO A 472 20.58 -22.09 -9.10
CA PRO A 472 20.16 -22.91 -10.23
C PRO A 472 19.77 -24.35 -9.87
N SER A 473 20.37 -24.89 -8.79
CA SER A 473 20.09 -26.24 -8.25
C SER A 473 18.79 -26.33 -7.44
N GLY A 474 18.18 -25.23 -7.07
CA GLY A 474 16.97 -25.16 -6.24
C GLY A 474 17.09 -24.15 -5.09
N ILE A 475 16.14 -24.20 -4.16
CA ILE A 475 16.11 -23.32 -3.00
C ILE A 475 16.69 -24.04 -1.80
N HIS A 476 17.68 -23.44 -1.17
CA HIS A 476 18.28 -23.90 0.07
C HIS A 476 17.79 -23.05 1.24
N ARG A 477 17.64 -23.69 2.40
CA ARG A 477 17.14 -23.06 3.62
C ARG A 477 18.16 -23.16 4.74
N HIS A 478 18.40 -22.05 5.44
CA HIS A 478 19.16 -22.04 6.68
C HIS A 478 18.41 -21.26 7.77
N ILE A 479 18.44 -21.77 9.01
CA ILE A 479 17.74 -21.18 10.16
C ILE A 479 18.74 -20.52 11.09
N VAL A 480 18.59 -19.22 11.32
CA VAL A 480 19.36 -18.47 12.30
C VAL A 480 18.56 -18.34 13.58
N LYS A 481 19.08 -18.90 14.66
CA LYS A 481 18.40 -18.94 15.97
C LYS A 481 18.62 -17.62 16.73
N VAL A 482 18.06 -16.53 16.22
CA VAL A 482 18.03 -15.20 16.83
C VAL A 482 16.62 -14.64 16.72
N SER A 483 16.11 -13.97 17.76
CA SER A 483 14.79 -13.35 17.67
C SER A 483 14.81 -12.21 16.66
N GLY A 484 13.66 -11.97 16.00
CA GLY A 484 13.54 -10.87 15.04
C GLY A 484 13.82 -9.51 15.65
N GLU A 485 13.48 -9.31 16.94
CA GLU A 485 13.76 -8.09 17.68
C GLU A 485 15.27 -7.87 17.88
N SER A 486 15.96 -8.86 18.44
CA SER A 486 17.42 -8.79 18.65
C SER A 486 18.18 -8.61 17.33
N PHE A 487 17.72 -9.30 16.27
CA PHE A 487 18.29 -9.12 14.94
C PHE A 487 18.15 -7.68 14.43
N LYS A 488 16.96 -7.07 14.58
CA LYS A 488 16.70 -5.67 14.19
C LYS A 488 17.54 -4.68 15.00
N GLU A 489 17.66 -4.89 16.31
CA GLU A 489 18.50 -4.06 17.18
C GLU A 489 19.96 -4.07 16.74
N THR A 490 20.51 -5.25 16.42
CA THR A 490 21.89 -5.38 15.89
C THR A 490 22.03 -4.64 14.56
N VAL A 491 21.04 -4.77 13.65
CA VAL A 491 21.06 -4.05 12.36
C VAL A 491 21.01 -2.54 12.54
N HIS A 492 20.15 -2.01 13.41
CA HIS A 492 20.08 -0.57 13.69
C HIS A 492 21.37 -0.03 14.33
N SER A 493 21.94 -0.75 15.28
CA SER A 493 23.19 -0.39 15.91
C SER A 493 24.35 -0.39 14.89
N PHE A 494 24.41 -1.42 14.04
CA PHE A 494 25.39 -1.51 12.96
C PHE A 494 25.31 -0.31 12.01
N ARG A 495 24.10 0.08 11.61
CA ARG A 495 23.87 1.28 10.78
C ARG A 495 24.40 2.53 11.44
N SER A 496 24.05 2.78 12.70
CA SER A 496 24.45 3.97 13.44
C SER A 496 25.95 4.13 13.56
N TYR A 497 26.66 3.03 13.87
CA TYR A 497 28.12 3.07 13.98
C TYR A 497 28.82 3.16 12.61
N LEU A 498 28.23 2.63 11.53
CA LEU A 498 28.81 2.78 10.20
C LEU A 498 28.86 4.24 9.72
N GLU A 499 27.89 5.06 10.07
CA GLU A 499 27.86 6.47 9.71
C GLU A 499 28.90 7.31 10.51
N THR A 500 29.34 6.80 11.65
CA THR A 500 30.28 7.50 12.54
C THR A 500 31.71 7.20 12.14
N ARG A 501 32.33 8.06 11.32
CA ARG A 501 33.66 7.88 10.71
C ARG A 501 34.84 7.76 11.70
N THR A 502 34.62 8.09 12.97
CA THR A 502 35.66 8.12 14.01
C THR A 502 35.71 6.87 14.87
N THR A 503 34.83 5.91 14.67
CA THR A 503 34.77 4.67 15.45
C THR A 503 34.93 3.43 14.60
N ARG A 504 35.29 2.31 15.25
CA ARG A 504 35.28 0.96 14.64
C ARG A 504 34.28 0.03 15.33
N GLU A 505 33.36 0.55 16.12
CA GLU A 505 32.35 -0.23 16.85
C GLU A 505 31.37 -0.95 15.92
N TYR A 506 31.30 -0.57 14.65
CA TYR A 506 30.58 -1.32 13.63
C TYR A 506 31.19 -2.71 13.35
N LEU A 507 32.51 -2.93 13.61
CA LEU A 507 33.17 -4.20 13.25
C LEU A 507 32.59 -5.41 13.99
N PRO A 508 32.44 -5.42 15.33
CA PRO A 508 31.85 -6.55 16.04
C PRO A 508 30.42 -6.86 15.56
N LEU A 509 29.61 -5.83 15.32
CA LEU A 509 28.24 -5.99 14.83
C LEU A 509 28.21 -6.51 13.39
N GLY A 510 29.12 -6.01 12.53
CA GLY A 510 29.27 -6.49 11.17
C GLY A 510 29.74 -7.96 11.12
N GLN A 511 30.57 -8.40 12.09
CA GLN A 511 30.96 -9.80 12.24
C GLN A 511 29.80 -10.66 12.70
N GLU A 512 29.03 -10.21 13.67
CA GLU A 512 27.86 -10.92 14.16
C GLU A 512 26.81 -11.12 13.06
N LEU A 513 26.49 -10.08 12.30
CA LEU A 513 25.58 -10.17 11.14
C LEU A 513 26.15 -11.08 10.04
N TYR A 514 27.46 -11.04 9.80
CA TYR A 514 28.13 -11.97 8.87
C TYR A 514 27.99 -13.43 9.32
N ASP A 515 28.23 -13.69 10.60
CA ASP A 515 28.13 -15.02 11.19
C ASP A 515 26.69 -15.56 11.15
N TRP A 516 25.70 -14.70 11.25
CA TRP A 516 24.30 -15.10 11.10
C TRP A 516 23.90 -15.32 9.66
N MET A 517 24.28 -14.44 8.74
CA MET A 517 23.68 -14.37 7.39
C MET A 517 24.52 -15.04 6.31
N ILE A 518 25.84 -15.00 6.43
CA ILE A 518 26.75 -15.37 5.34
C ILE A 518 27.57 -16.62 5.65
N ARG A 519 28.22 -16.66 6.82
CA ARG A 519 29.12 -17.78 7.17
C ARG A 519 28.50 -19.17 7.03
N PRO A 520 27.23 -19.40 7.43
CA PRO A 520 26.61 -20.71 7.27
C PRO A 520 26.39 -21.12 5.80
N LEU A 521 26.39 -20.15 4.90
CA LEU A 521 26.13 -20.33 3.47
C LEU A 521 27.41 -20.43 2.63
N GLU A 522 28.57 -20.07 3.18
CA GLU A 522 29.85 -20.09 2.45
C GLU A 522 30.16 -21.45 1.79
N PRO A 523 30.00 -22.61 2.47
CA PRO A 523 30.22 -23.91 1.82
C PRO A 523 29.31 -24.14 0.61
N LEU A 524 28.08 -23.64 0.66
CA LEU A 524 27.12 -23.70 -0.45
C LEU A 524 27.57 -22.80 -1.62
N PHE A 525 28.05 -21.60 -1.32
CA PHE A 525 28.54 -20.67 -2.32
C PHE A 525 29.81 -21.18 -3.01
N GLU A 526 30.73 -21.76 -2.27
CA GLU A 526 31.94 -22.38 -2.80
C GLU A 526 31.61 -23.59 -3.70
N ALA A 527 30.73 -24.49 -3.27
CA ALA A 527 30.32 -25.65 -4.05
C ALA A 527 29.70 -25.27 -5.41
N HIS A 528 28.98 -24.14 -5.48
CA HIS A 528 28.33 -23.65 -6.69
C HIS A 528 29.11 -22.54 -7.40
N ARG A 529 30.35 -22.23 -6.95
CA ARG A 529 31.20 -21.19 -7.51
C ARG A 529 30.51 -19.82 -7.62
N ILE A 530 29.77 -19.46 -6.58
CA ILE A 530 29.06 -18.19 -6.54
C ILE A 530 30.03 -17.05 -6.36
N SER A 531 29.92 -16.04 -7.22
CA SER A 531 30.74 -14.82 -7.20
C SER A 531 29.89 -13.56 -6.96
N THR A 532 28.57 -13.66 -7.09
CA THR A 532 27.66 -12.53 -6.92
C THR A 532 26.55 -12.92 -5.95
N LEU A 533 26.29 -12.08 -4.95
CA LEU A 533 25.18 -12.22 -4.01
C LEU A 533 24.15 -11.12 -4.29
N VAL A 534 22.91 -11.53 -4.53
CA VAL A 534 21.78 -10.64 -4.73
C VAL A 534 20.86 -10.72 -3.52
N PHE A 535 20.71 -9.64 -2.81
CA PHE A 535 19.87 -9.61 -1.62
C PHE A 535 18.46 -9.09 -1.93
N VAL A 536 17.46 -9.72 -1.33
CA VAL A 536 16.07 -9.27 -1.28
C VAL A 536 15.75 -8.88 0.17
N PRO A 537 16.25 -7.72 0.64
CA PRO A 537 16.18 -7.36 2.06
C PRO A 537 14.75 -7.02 2.49
N ASP A 538 14.47 -7.18 3.79
CA ASP A 538 13.23 -6.80 4.42
C ASP A 538 13.45 -5.96 5.68
N GLY A 539 12.50 -5.04 5.97
CA GLY A 539 12.55 -4.20 7.16
C GLY A 539 13.91 -3.49 7.29
N ALA A 540 14.48 -3.51 8.50
CA ALA A 540 15.71 -2.82 8.84
C ALA A 540 16.92 -3.17 7.94
N LEU A 541 16.95 -4.36 7.34
CA LEU A 541 18.03 -4.74 6.42
C LEU A 541 18.11 -3.89 5.15
N ARG A 542 17.05 -3.17 4.79
CA ARG A 542 17.05 -2.23 3.66
C ARG A 542 17.94 -1.02 3.91
N ASN A 543 18.18 -0.70 5.18
CA ASN A 543 18.90 0.50 5.61
C ASN A 543 20.40 0.28 5.81
N ILE A 544 20.90 -0.93 5.66
CA ILE A 544 22.32 -1.22 5.86
C ILE A 544 23.00 -1.60 4.56
N PRO A 545 24.26 -1.16 4.35
CA PRO A 545 25.07 -1.61 3.25
C PRO A 545 25.66 -3.00 3.57
N LEU A 546 25.07 -4.04 3.02
CA LEU A 546 25.52 -5.42 3.24
C LEU A 546 26.98 -5.65 2.80
N ALA A 547 27.51 -4.78 1.95
CA ALA A 547 28.92 -4.76 1.54
C ALA A 547 29.90 -4.63 2.73
N ALA A 548 29.48 -3.96 3.81
CA ALA A 548 30.26 -3.72 5.01
C ALA A 548 30.20 -4.83 6.07
N LEU A 549 29.46 -5.93 5.84
CA LEU A 549 29.55 -7.12 6.67
C LEU A 549 31.00 -7.65 6.66
N HIS A 550 31.47 -8.20 7.78
CA HIS A 550 32.89 -8.53 7.97
C HIS A 550 33.08 -9.94 8.50
N ASP A 551 33.96 -10.74 7.89
CA ASP A 551 34.17 -12.14 8.29
C ASP A 551 35.17 -12.35 9.43
N GLY A 552 35.70 -11.25 9.98
CA GLY A 552 36.81 -11.22 10.92
C GLY A 552 38.17 -10.87 10.30
N LYS A 553 38.27 -10.98 8.96
CA LYS A 553 39.51 -10.68 8.20
C LYS A 553 39.31 -9.61 7.14
N GLN A 554 38.17 -9.65 6.44
CA GLN A 554 37.86 -8.74 5.33
C GLN A 554 36.34 -8.50 5.22
N PHE A 555 35.98 -7.45 4.51
CA PHE A 555 34.59 -7.13 4.22
C PHE A 555 33.98 -8.09 3.19
N LEU A 556 32.65 -8.29 3.24
CA LEU A 556 31.91 -9.16 2.33
C LEU A 556 32.16 -8.79 0.86
N ILE A 557 32.25 -7.50 0.56
CA ILE A 557 32.51 -6.99 -0.80
C ILE A 557 33.86 -7.46 -1.36
N ALA A 558 34.83 -7.79 -0.53
CA ALA A 558 36.08 -8.34 -0.96
C ALA A 558 35.98 -9.77 -1.52
N LYS A 559 34.94 -10.51 -1.12
CA LYS A 559 34.68 -11.89 -1.56
C LYS A 559 33.67 -11.99 -2.69
N TYR A 560 32.61 -11.19 -2.64
CA TYR A 560 31.47 -11.30 -3.55
C TYR A 560 31.07 -9.93 -4.10
N ALA A 561 30.71 -9.89 -5.37
CA ALA A 561 30.01 -8.76 -5.92
C ALA A 561 28.57 -8.72 -5.39
N LEU A 562 28.05 -7.54 -5.09
CA LEU A 562 26.76 -7.41 -4.41
C LEU A 562 25.75 -6.60 -5.22
N ALA A 563 24.50 -7.02 -5.16
CA ALA A 563 23.36 -6.25 -5.62
C ALA A 563 22.19 -6.42 -4.66
N THR A 564 21.26 -5.48 -4.69
CA THR A 564 20.04 -5.49 -3.90
C THR A 564 18.84 -5.33 -4.83
N THR A 565 17.78 -6.10 -4.61
CA THR A 565 16.51 -5.91 -5.32
C THR A 565 15.35 -5.90 -4.35
N PRO A 566 14.32 -5.09 -4.55
CA PRO A 566 13.12 -5.13 -3.72
C PRO A 566 12.31 -6.42 -3.92
N GLY A 567 12.50 -7.11 -5.05
CA GLY A 567 11.90 -8.39 -5.37
C GLY A 567 12.39 -8.91 -6.71
N LEU A 568 12.56 -10.22 -6.83
CA LEU A 568 12.95 -10.85 -8.08
C LEU A 568 11.89 -10.70 -9.17
N ASN A 569 10.63 -10.80 -8.76
CA ASN A 569 9.48 -10.60 -9.62
C ASN A 569 9.38 -9.18 -10.20
N LEU A 570 10.24 -8.28 -9.78
CA LEU A 570 10.32 -6.87 -10.20
C LEU A 570 11.61 -6.55 -10.97
N THR A 571 12.44 -7.57 -11.24
CA THR A 571 13.75 -7.41 -11.87
C THR A 571 13.76 -8.08 -13.24
N ASP A 572 14.25 -7.38 -14.28
CA ASP A 572 14.48 -7.92 -15.62
C ASP A 572 15.99 -8.12 -15.83
N PRO A 573 16.56 -9.30 -15.46
CA PRO A 573 18.00 -9.51 -15.49
C PRO A 573 18.47 -9.80 -16.92
N LYS A 574 19.03 -8.77 -17.54
CA LYS A 574 19.66 -8.86 -18.87
C LYS A 574 21.05 -8.23 -18.81
N PRO A 575 22.01 -8.81 -19.51
CA PRO A 575 23.35 -8.21 -19.64
C PRO A 575 23.29 -6.82 -20.26
N LEU A 576 24.14 -5.93 -19.76
CA LEU A 576 24.27 -4.56 -20.27
C LEU A 576 24.73 -4.57 -21.73
N GLN A 577 23.96 -3.94 -22.62
CA GLN A 577 24.38 -3.76 -24.01
C GLN A 577 25.29 -2.55 -24.13
N ARG A 578 26.59 -2.80 -24.34
CA ARG A 578 27.65 -1.76 -24.27
C ARG A 578 27.98 -1.08 -25.60
N GLN A 579 27.48 -1.59 -26.71
CA GLN A 579 27.85 -1.11 -28.04
C GLN A 579 27.32 0.29 -28.39
N THR A 580 26.35 0.81 -27.60
CA THR A 580 25.71 2.10 -27.86
C THR A 580 25.43 2.87 -26.56
N LEU A 581 26.31 2.80 -25.56
CA LEU A 581 26.08 3.50 -24.29
C LEU A 581 26.17 5.02 -24.50
N GLN A 582 25.01 5.66 -24.70
CA GLN A 582 24.89 7.11 -24.59
C GLN A 582 24.56 7.48 -23.14
N VAL A 583 25.34 8.38 -22.56
CA VAL A 583 25.24 8.82 -21.18
C VAL A 583 24.76 10.28 -21.14
N LEU A 584 23.66 10.56 -20.46
CA LEU A 584 23.28 11.90 -20.03
C LEU A 584 23.84 12.10 -18.62
N SER A 585 24.73 13.07 -18.46
CA SER A 585 25.26 13.45 -17.16
C SER A 585 24.78 14.86 -16.76
N ALA A 586 24.37 15.03 -15.50
CA ALA A 586 23.85 16.28 -14.96
C ALA A 586 24.29 16.45 -13.49
N GLY A 587 24.52 17.68 -13.04
CA GLY A 587 24.89 17.90 -11.65
C GLY A 587 25.00 19.36 -11.22
N LEU A 588 25.17 19.55 -9.91
CA LEU A 588 25.32 20.85 -9.24
C LEU A 588 26.67 20.90 -8.54
N THR A 589 27.49 21.93 -8.85
CA THR A 589 28.70 22.24 -8.10
C THR A 589 28.51 23.42 -7.16
N GLU A 590 27.55 24.28 -7.47
CA GLU A 590 27.22 25.49 -6.71
C GLU A 590 26.17 25.19 -5.64
N GLY A 591 26.28 25.90 -4.50
CA GLY A 591 25.23 25.84 -3.48
C GLY A 591 23.98 26.60 -3.94
N VAL A 592 22.84 25.92 -3.98
CA VAL A 592 21.55 26.50 -4.41
C VAL A 592 20.45 26.12 -3.43
N GLN A 593 19.46 26.98 -3.31
CA GLN A 593 18.24 26.73 -2.49
C GLN A 593 18.54 26.31 -1.01
N GLY A 594 19.66 26.82 -0.45
CA GLY A 594 20.09 26.54 0.93
C GLY A 594 20.91 25.26 1.12
N PHE A 595 21.20 24.53 0.04
CA PHE A 595 22.10 23.36 0.07
C PHE A 595 23.55 23.76 -0.17
N ALA A 596 24.49 23.00 0.45
CA ALA A 596 25.92 23.24 0.32
C ALA A 596 26.45 22.97 -1.10
N PRO A 597 27.55 23.60 -1.53
CA PRO A 597 28.18 23.29 -2.81
C PRO A 597 28.82 21.89 -2.82
N LEU A 598 28.86 21.26 -4.02
CA LEU A 598 29.46 19.95 -4.28
C LEU A 598 30.60 20.12 -5.33
N PRO A 599 31.75 20.66 -4.97
CA PRO A 599 32.79 21.07 -5.94
C PRO A 599 33.36 19.90 -6.78
N ASN A 600 33.41 18.67 -6.23
CA ASN A 600 33.95 17.52 -6.92
C ASN A 600 33.01 16.90 -7.97
N VAL A 601 31.74 17.31 -8.02
CA VAL A 601 30.79 16.93 -9.08
C VAL A 601 31.33 17.30 -10.47
N ASN A 602 32.06 18.41 -10.60
CA ASN A 602 32.67 18.78 -11.88
C ASN A 602 33.69 17.73 -12.36
N GLU A 603 34.52 17.22 -11.47
CA GLU A 603 35.51 16.18 -11.78
C GLU A 603 34.80 14.85 -12.08
N GLU A 604 33.76 14.51 -11.33
CA GLU A 604 32.92 13.34 -11.58
C GLU A 604 32.32 13.36 -12.99
N LEU A 605 31.65 14.44 -13.39
CA LEU A 605 31.05 14.59 -14.72
C LEU A 605 32.08 14.63 -15.84
N ASN A 606 33.24 15.27 -15.63
CA ASN A 606 34.34 15.28 -16.60
C ASN A 606 34.91 13.87 -16.82
N SER A 607 35.04 13.07 -15.78
CA SER A 607 35.50 11.68 -15.88
C SER A 607 34.53 10.84 -16.71
N ILE A 608 33.22 11.00 -16.52
CA ILE A 608 32.20 10.33 -17.31
C ILE A 608 32.25 10.78 -18.77
N THR A 609 32.38 12.08 -19.01
CA THR A 609 32.45 12.67 -20.34
C THR A 609 33.71 12.19 -21.09
N ALA A 610 34.83 12.04 -20.40
CA ALA A 610 36.06 11.53 -20.99
C ALA A 610 35.94 10.07 -21.49
N ILE A 611 35.07 9.27 -20.85
CA ILE A 611 34.84 7.85 -21.20
C ILE A 611 33.80 7.71 -22.32
N PHE A 612 32.68 8.42 -22.22
CA PHE A 612 31.49 8.21 -23.05
C PHE A 612 31.20 9.38 -24.00
N GLY A 613 31.91 10.49 -23.90
CA GLY A 613 31.59 11.70 -24.63
C GLY A 613 30.40 12.45 -24.09
N GLY A 614 29.88 13.41 -24.85
CA GLY A 614 28.70 14.20 -24.49
C GLY A 614 29.05 15.54 -23.84
N HIS A 615 28.00 16.27 -23.45
CA HIS A 615 28.11 17.55 -22.74
C HIS A 615 27.26 17.47 -21.48
N PRO A 616 27.82 17.64 -20.28
CA PRO A 616 27.07 17.58 -19.06
C PRO A 616 26.14 18.81 -18.89
N LEU A 617 24.98 18.60 -18.31
CA LEU A 617 24.14 19.68 -17.78
C LEU A 617 24.68 20.08 -16.41
N LEU A 618 25.33 21.26 -16.31
CA LEU A 618 25.97 21.70 -15.08
C LEU A 618 25.42 23.03 -14.59
N ASN A 619 25.12 23.15 -13.29
CA ASN A 619 24.64 24.35 -12.63
C ASN A 619 23.44 24.99 -13.36
N SER A 620 23.56 26.22 -13.85
CA SER A 620 22.48 26.95 -14.52
C SER A 620 21.91 26.25 -15.77
N THR A 621 22.60 25.28 -16.34
CA THR A 621 22.07 24.43 -17.43
C THR A 621 21.34 23.19 -16.91
N PHE A 622 21.59 22.78 -15.67
CA PHE A 622 20.88 21.68 -15.00
C PHE A 622 19.60 22.18 -14.35
N VAL A 623 18.65 22.59 -15.16
CA VAL A 623 17.28 22.95 -14.77
C VAL A 623 16.34 21.85 -15.23
N ALA A 624 15.21 21.67 -14.52
CA ALA A 624 14.26 20.61 -14.79
C ALA A 624 13.79 20.59 -16.26
N LYS A 625 13.56 21.76 -16.85
CA LYS A 625 13.14 21.91 -18.25
C LYS A 625 14.19 21.38 -19.25
N ASN A 626 15.46 21.65 -19.04
CA ASN A 626 16.53 21.21 -19.94
C ASN A 626 16.73 19.69 -19.82
N LEU A 627 16.68 19.15 -18.61
CA LEU A 627 16.71 17.71 -18.38
C LEU A 627 15.59 17.02 -19.14
N GLU A 628 14.34 17.57 -19.04
CA GLU A 628 13.19 17.06 -19.78
C GLU A 628 13.39 17.09 -21.29
N GLN A 629 13.95 18.17 -21.80
CA GLN A 629 14.14 18.34 -23.23
C GLN A 629 15.20 17.35 -23.77
N GLU A 630 16.36 17.24 -23.11
CA GLU A 630 17.39 16.28 -23.51
C GLU A 630 16.86 14.84 -23.50
N MET A 631 16.11 14.47 -22.47
CA MET A 631 15.52 13.12 -22.36
C MET A 631 14.42 12.86 -23.39
N LYS A 632 13.74 13.90 -23.90
CA LYS A 632 12.75 13.77 -24.99
C LYS A 632 13.39 13.65 -26.36
N ASP A 633 14.42 14.46 -26.61
CA ASP A 633 15.02 14.62 -27.92
C ASP A 633 16.04 13.51 -28.26
N ARG A 634 16.63 12.89 -27.22
CA ARG A 634 17.67 11.87 -27.39
C ARG A 634 17.35 10.62 -26.61
N GLN A 635 18.01 9.54 -26.99
CA GLN A 635 17.92 8.26 -26.30
C GLN A 635 19.20 8.01 -25.53
N PHE A 636 19.09 7.84 -24.22
CA PHE A 636 20.22 7.56 -23.35
C PHE A 636 20.05 6.17 -22.73
N ALA A 637 21.12 5.38 -22.72
CA ALA A 637 21.17 4.12 -22.00
C ALA A 637 21.48 4.33 -20.51
N VAL A 638 22.15 5.41 -20.17
CA VAL A 638 22.53 5.78 -18.80
C VAL A 638 22.15 7.22 -18.53
N VAL A 639 21.52 7.47 -17.39
CA VAL A 639 21.30 8.81 -16.85
C VAL A 639 22.03 8.91 -15.52
N HIS A 640 22.96 9.86 -15.42
CA HIS A 640 23.73 10.14 -14.23
C HIS A 640 23.39 11.54 -13.69
N ILE A 641 22.96 11.60 -12.43
CA ILE A 641 22.59 12.84 -11.74
C ILE A 641 23.40 12.95 -10.45
N ALA A 642 24.32 13.94 -10.40
CA ALA A 642 25.15 14.24 -9.23
C ALA A 642 24.63 15.53 -8.56
N THR A 643 23.79 15.37 -7.54
CA THR A 643 23.12 16.47 -6.86
C THR A 643 22.61 16.07 -5.49
N HIS A 644 22.24 17.07 -4.66
CA HIS A 644 21.51 16.75 -3.45
C HIS A 644 20.15 16.14 -3.76
N GLY A 645 19.78 15.11 -3.02
CA GLY A 645 18.48 14.48 -3.07
C GLY A 645 18.09 13.97 -1.70
N LYS A 646 16.78 13.92 -1.45
CA LYS A 646 16.22 13.38 -0.21
C LYS A 646 15.14 12.37 -0.54
N PHE A 647 15.20 11.19 0.08
CA PHE A 647 14.18 10.15 -0.01
C PHE A 647 13.57 9.93 1.38
N GLU A 648 12.26 10.07 1.45
CA GLU A 648 11.46 10.00 2.67
C GLU A 648 10.46 8.84 2.62
N ALA A 649 9.80 8.57 3.75
CA ALA A 649 8.73 7.58 3.85
C ALA A 649 7.56 7.86 2.89
N HIS A 650 7.35 9.12 2.54
CA HIS A 650 6.33 9.55 1.59
C HIS A 650 6.95 10.08 0.30
N THR A 651 6.38 9.67 -0.84
CA THR A 651 6.88 10.08 -2.17
C THR A 651 6.78 11.59 -2.41
N GLU A 652 5.83 12.26 -1.76
CA GLU A 652 5.57 13.70 -1.88
C GLU A 652 6.71 14.54 -1.28
N ASP A 653 7.39 14.03 -0.24
CA ASP A 653 8.50 14.68 0.45
C ASP A 653 9.87 14.34 -0.16
N SER A 654 9.89 13.40 -1.11
CA SER A 654 11.09 12.94 -1.78
C SER A 654 11.39 13.78 -3.03
N PHE A 655 12.65 14.22 -3.20
CA PHE A 655 13.06 15.05 -4.32
C PHE A 655 14.54 14.90 -4.70
N LEU A 656 14.87 15.32 -5.92
CA LEU A 656 16.22 15.66 -6.37
C LEU A 656 16.30 17.18 -6.60
N LEU A 657 17.44 17.79 -6.26
CA LEU A 657 17.64 19.21 -6.43
C LEU A 657 18.11 19.50 -7.86
N THR A 658 17.44 20.43 -8.57
CA THR A 658 17.94 21.07 -9.79
C THR A 658 18.35 22.51 -9.45
N PHE A 659 18.97 23.21 -10.39
CA PHE A 659 19.43 24.57 -10.14
C PHE A 659 18.27 25.53 -9.80
N ASP A 660 17.13 25.35 -10.44
CA ASP A 660 15.96 26.22 -10.34
C ASP A 660 14.87 25.70 -9.38
N ASP A 661 14.77 24.38 -9.16
CA ASP A 661 13.62 23.79 -8.44
C ASP A 661 13.98 22.47 -7.75
N LYS A 662 13.06 21.94 -6.96
CA LYS A 662 13.05 20.58 -6.44
C LYS A 662 12.27 19.66 -7.39
N LEU A 663 12.95 18.74 -8.02
CA LEU A 663 12.34 17.74 -8.88
C LEU A 663 11.75 16.62 -8.00
N ASN A 664 10.45 16.65 -7.73
CA ASN A 664 9.79 15.64 -6.94
C ASN A 664 9.70 14.28 -7.67
N MET A 665 9.38 13.22 -6.93
CA MET A 665 9.39 11.85 -7.44
C MET A 665 8.40 11.63 -8.58
N ASP A 666 7.24 12.27 -8.57
CA ASP A 666 6.25 12.13 -9.63
C ASP A 666 6.71 12.79 -10.94
N ARG A 667 7.38 13.93 -10.85
CA ARG A 667 7.96 14.60 -12.00
C ARG A 667 9.13 13.80 -12.58
N LEU A 668 10.02 13.31 -11.71
CA LEU A 668 11.13 12.44 -12.11
C LEU A 668 10.62 11.15 -12.77
N SER A 669 9.60 10.53 -12.19
CA SER A 669 8.98 9.31 -12.74
C SER A 669 8.35 9.55 -14.10
N ARG A 670 7.69 10.69 -14.31
CA ARG A 670 7.13 11.05 -15.63
C ARG A 670 8.23 11.29 -16.67
N LEU A 671 9.34 11.90 -16.27
CA LEU A 671 10.48 12.15 -17.14
C LEU A 671 11.11 10.85 -17.65
N ILE A 672 11.43 9.97 -16.71
CA ILE A 672 12.09 8.70 -17.03
C ILE A 672 11.07 7.70 -17.59
N GLY A 673 9.80 7.78 -17.19
CA GLY A 673 8.72 6.93 -17.70
C GLY A 673 8.49 7.03 -19.22
N LEU A 674 8.96 8.09 -19.86
CA LEU A 674 9.00 8.19 -21.31
C LEU A 674 9.85 7.10 -21.97
N TYR A 675 10.87 6.59 -21.28
CA TYR A 675 11.73 5.50 -21.73
C TYR A 675 11.07 4.11 -21.64
N ARG A 676 10.05 3.95 -20.79
CA ARG A 676 9.31 2.70 -20.62
C ARG A 676 8.60 2.24 -21.91
N PHE A 677 8.19 3.18 -22.76
CA PHE A 677 7.49 2.91 -24.03
C PHE A 677 8.43 2.88 -25.23
N ARG A 678 9.74 3.04 -25.01
CA ARG A 678 10.75 2.93 -26.07
C ARG A 678 11.22 1.48 -26.22
N ASP A 679 11.71 1.12 -27.39
CA ASP A 679 12.24 -0.21 -27.66
C ASP A 679 13.49 -0.52 -26.83
N GLU A 680 14.26 0.52 -26.44
CA GLU A 680 15.43 0.42 -25.58
C GLU A 680 15.15 1.14 -24.26
N PRO A 681 15.01 0.40 -23.16
CA PRO A 681 14.78 0.97 -21.82
C PRO A 681 16.09 1.62 -21.29
N LEU A 682 15.94 2.46 -20.26
CA LEU A 682 17.06 2.97 -19.50
C LEU A 682 17.79 1.81 -18.77
N GLU A 683 19.06 1.60 -19.07
CA GLU A 683 19.84 0.51 -18.49
C GLU A 683 20.31 0.82 -17.06
N LEU A 684 20.70 2.07 -16.82
CA LEU A 684 21.23 2.50 -15.52
C LEU A 684 20.82 3.93 -15.20
N LEU A 685 20.25 4.12 -14.03
CA LEU A 685 20.04 5.42 -13.38
C LEU A 685 21.06 5.56 -12.24
N THR A 686 21.99 6.50 -12.31
CA THR A 686 22.92 6.79 -11.21
C THR A 686 22.50 8.07 -10.49
N LEU A 687 22.36 7.96 -9.16
CA LEU A 687 22.04 9.06 -8.26
C LEU A 687 23.20 9.21 -7.26
N SER A 688 24.08 10.15 -7.55
CA SER A 688 25.24 10.46 -6.70
C SER A 688 24.89 11.58 -5.72
N ALA A 689 25.28 11.41 -4.43
CA ALA A 689 25.03 12.34 -3.32
C ALA A 689 23.58 12.45 -2.82
N CYS A 690 22.76 11.42 -3.01
CA CYS A 690 21.41 11.34 -2.41
C CYS A 690 21.46 10.86 -0.96
N GLU A 691 20.53 11.34 -0.14
CA GLU A 691 20.31 10.92 1.23
C GLU A 691 18.98 10.19 1.35
N THR A 692 18.97 8.99 1.94
CA THR A 692 17.74 8.36 2.42
C THR A 692 17.50 8.76 3.87
N ALA A 693 16.25 9.01 4.26
CA ALA A 693 15.92 9.34 5.65
C ALA A 693 16.47 8.27 6.60
N ALA A 694 17.30 8.69 7.53
CA ALA A 694 18.02 7.79 8.43
C ALA A 694 17.03 6.96 9.26
N GLY A 695 17.07 5.63 9.10
CA GLY A 695 16.30 4.68 9.89
C GLY A 695 14.88 4.39 9.40
N ASP A 696 14.42 4.96 8.29
CA ASP A 696 13.12 4.62 7.71
C ASP A 696 13.26 3.55 6.62
N ASP A 697 12.70 2.36 6.88
CA ASP A 697 12.71 1.21 5.96
C ASP A 697 11.96 1.52 4.63
N ARG A 698 11.05 2.49 4.64
CA ARG A 698 10.29 2.91 3.45
C ARG A 698 11.05 3.88 2.56
N ALA A 699 11.88 4.75 3.13
CA ALA A 699 12.75 5.63 2.36
C ALA A 699 13.71 4.83 1.48
N ALA A 700 14.29 3.76 2.02
CA ALA A 700 15.13 2.84 1.26
C ALA A 700 14.35 2.07 0.17
N LEU A 701 13.07 1.75 0.42
CA LEU A 701 12.18 1.19 -0.59
C LEU A 701 11.90 2.19 -1.71
N GLY A 702 11.75 3.47 -1.38
CA GLY A 702 11.57 4.57 -2.33
C GLY A 702 12.72 4.66 -3.34
N LEU A 703 13.95 4.54 -2.86
CA LEU A 703 15.14 4.56 -3.70
C LEU A 703 15.18 3.37 -4.70
N ALA A 704 14.93 2.16 -4.21
CA ALA A 704 14.90 0.97 -5.05
C ALA A 704 13.73 0.99 -6.06
N GLY A 705 12.57 1.44 -5.60
CA GLY A 705 11.38 1.51 -6.42
C GLY A 705 11.39 2.65 -7.44
N LEU A 706 12.20 3.70 -7.22
CA LEU A 706 12.35 4.76 -8.21
C LEU A 706 12.89 4.21 -9.53
N ALA A 707 13.92 3.35 -9.50
CA ALA A 707 14.43 2.73 -10.69
C ALA A 707 13.35 1.93 -11.44
N ILE A 708 12.52 1.20 -10.69
CA ILE A 708 11.40 0.41 -11.23
C ILE A 708 10.34 1.33 -11.85
N LYS A 709 9.89 2.34 -11.12
CA LYS A 709 8.88 3.30 -11.58
C LYS A 709 9.37 4.08 -12.81
N ALA A 710 10.64 4.41 -12.81
CA ALA A 710 11.33 5.07 -13.91
C ALA A 710 11.50 4.16 -15.15
N GLY A 711 11.28 2.86 -15.05
CA GLY A 711 11.53 1.91 -16.14
C GLY A 711 13.02 1.67 -16.37
N ALA A 712 13.89 2.04 -15.44
CA ALA A 712 15.31 1.71 -15.48
C ALA A 712 15.54 0.27 -15.04
N ARG A 713 16.40 -0.46 -15.75
CA ARG A 713 16.76 -1.84 -15.37
C ARG A 713 17.57 -1.91 -14.10
N SER A 714 18.41 -0.91 -13.85
CA SER A 714 19.25 -0.82 -12.66
C SER A 714 19.31 0.61 -12.14
N ALA A 715 19.58 0.76 -10.83
CA ALA A 715 20.03 2.02 -10.29
C ALA A 715 21.28 1.86 -9.44
N LEU A 716 22.15 2.86 -9.46
CA LEU A 716 23.23 3.05 -8.51
C LEU A 716 22.89 4.26 -7.64
N ALA A 717 22.76 4.04 -6.34
CA ALA A 717 22.33 5.10 -5.43
C ALA A 717 22.97 4.91 -4.05
N THR A 718 22.81 5.89 -3.15
CA THR A 718 23.49 5.92 -1.86
C THR A 718 22.53 5.94 -0.69
N LEU A 719 22.86 5.21 0.40
CA LEU A 719 22.06 5.13 1.63
C LEU A 719 22.14 6.36 2.53
N TRP A 720 23.23 7.13 2.45
CA TRP A 720 23.46 8.37 3.20
C TRP A 720 24.41 9.27 2.43
N PHE A 721 24.49 10.52 2.88
CA PHE A 721 25.38 11.52 2.31
C PHE A 721 26.85 11.10 2.46
N ILE A 722 27.56 11.02 1.34
CA ILE A 722 28.96 10.64 1.26
C ILE A 722 29.84 11.89 1.11
N ASN A 723 31.13 11.73 1.42
CA ASN A 723 32.13 12.73 1.08
C ASN A 723 32.19 12.90 -0.45
N ASP A 724 32.10 14.13 -0.93
CA ASP A 724 32.01 14.50 -2.35
C ASP A 724 33.23 13.98 -3.16
N GLU A 725 34.43 14.05 -2.58
CA GLU A 725 35.66 13.54 -3.22
C GLU A 725 35.66 12.00 -3.34
N ALA A 726 35.27 11.28 -2.26
CA ALA A 726 35.17 9.82 -2.30
C ALA A 726 34.12 9.36 -3.32
N SER A 727 32.99 10.08 -3.45
CA SER A 727 31.98 9.82 -4.46
C SER A 727 32.54 9.94 -5.87
N SER A 728 33.25 11.04 -6.17
CA SER A 728 33.87 11.28 -7.48
C SER A 728 34.82 10.17 -7.86
N ILE A 729 35.71 9.73 -6.94
CA ILE A 729 36.68 8.64 -7.17
C ILE A 729 35.95 7.31 -7.46
N LEU A 730 34.95 6.96 -6.65
CA LEU A 730 34.21 5.70 -6.80
C LEU A 730 33.41 5.67 -8.10
N VAL A 731 32.69 6.74 -8.41
CA VAL A 731 31.86 6.84 -9.62
C VAL A 731 32.73 6.80 -10.88
N ALA A 732 33.83 7.55 -10.90
CA ALA A 732 34.78 7.52 -12.02
C ALA A 732 35.34 6.09 -12.27
N GLU A 733 35.72 5.38 -11.20
CA GLU A 733 36.17 4.00 -11.30
C GLU A 733 35.06 3.05 -11.75
N PHE A 734 33.83 3.18 -11.20
CA PHE A 734 32.68 2.38 -11.61
C PHE A 734 32.42 2.49 -13.12
N TYR A 735 32.34 3.71 -13.65
CA TYR A 735 32.15 3.93 -15.10
C TYR A 735 33.31 3.42 -15.95
N ARG A 736 34.55 3.56 -15.45
CA ARG A 736 35.72 2.97 -16.11
C ARG A 736 35.60 1.44 -16.19
N GLN A 737 35.16 0.78 -15.13
CA GLN A 737 34.95 -0.67 -15.10
C GLN A 737 33.80 -1.10 -16.02
N LEU A 738 32.76 -0.28 -16.15
CA LEU A 738 31.62 -0.58 -17.04
C LEU A 738 31.99 -0.65 -18.52
N THR A 739 33.15 -0.15 -18.95
CA THR A 739 33.64 -0.30 -20.34
C THR A 739 34.08 -1.72 -20.65
N ASP A 740 34.43 -2.52 -19.65
CA ASP A 740 34.79 -3.93 -19.81
C ASP A 740 33.53 -4.80 -20.03
N ALA A 741 33.38 -5.32 -21.23
CA ALA A 741 32.24 -6.15 -21.61
C ALA A 741 32.19 -7.52 -20.91
N THR A 742 33.24 -7.94 -20.24
CA THR A 742 33.34 -9.26 -19.59
C THR A 742 32.82 -9.27 -18.16
N ILE A 743 32.56 -8.11 -17.55
CA ILE A 743 32.10 -7.99 -16.16
C ILE A 743 30.67 -7.46 -16.05
N SER A 744 30.03 -7.83 -14.97
CA SER A 744 28.67 -7.31 -14.64
C SER A 744 28.74 -5.93 -13.97
N LYS A 745 27.60 -5.24 -13.89
CA LYS A 745 27.47 -3.98 -13.13
C LYS A 745 27.84 -4.18 -11.65
N ALA A 746 27.48 -5.33 -11.07
CA ALA A 746 27.82 -5.65 -9.69
C ALA A 746 29.34 -5.80 -9.49
N VAL A 747 30.07 -6.44 -10.42
CA VAL A 747 31.52 -6.55 -10.37
C VAL A 747 32.18 -5.19 -10.61
N ALA A 748 31.62 -4.35 -11.48
CA ALA A 748 32.10 -2.98 -11.67
C ALA A 748 32.02 -2.16 -10.38
N LEU A 749 30.90 -2.23 -9.64
CA LEU A 749 30.74 -1.56 -8.35
C LEU A 749 31.69 -2.15 -7.30
N GLN A 750 31.81 -3.49 -7.21
CA GLN A 750 32.77 -4.14 -6.31
C GLN A 750 34.18 -3.60 -6.49
N ARG A 751 34.68 -3.53 -7.72
CA ARG A 751 36.03 -3.03 -8.01
C ARG A 751 36.20 -1.56 -7.64
N ALA A 752 35.15 -0.75 -7.85
CA ALA A 752 35.14 0.66 -7.46
C ALA A 752 35.21 0.84 -5.93
N GLN A 753 34.44 0.02 -5.19
CA GLN A 753 34.46 0.03 -3.72
C GLN A 753 35.79 -0.46 -3.15
N LEU A 754 36.38 -1.51 -3.74
CA LEU A 754 37.72 -2.02 -3.34
C LEU A 754 38.80 -0.98 -3.51
N LYS A 755 38.73 -0.17 -4.56
CA LYS A 755 39.70 0.93 -4.77
C LYS A 755 39.70 1.93 -3.60
N LEU A 756 38.54 2.27 -3.03
CA LEU A 756 38.46 3.14 -1.84
C LEU A 756 38.90 2.41 -0.57
N ILE A 757 38.65 1.12 -0.44
CA ILE A 757 39.10 0.31 0.70
C ILE A 757 40.64 0.27 0.76
N GLU A 758 41.32 0.22 -0.39
CA GLU A 758 42.79 0.19 -0.52
C GLU A 758 43.44 1.56 -0.19
N ASP A 759 42.64 2.65 -0.26
CA ASP A 759 43.13 3.99 0.07
C ASP A 759 43.03 4.24 1.60
N PRO A 760 44.15 4.54 2.29
CA PRO A 760 44.16 4.79 3.74
C PRO A 760 43.20 5.92 4.19
N ILE A 761 42.92 6.88 3.31
CA ILE A 761 42.00 8.01 3.61
C ILE A 761 40.54 7.55 3.61
N TYR A 762 40.17 6.68 2.68
CA TYR A 762 38.78 6.28 2.44
C TYR A 762 38.47 4.83 2.84
N GLN A 763 39.39 4.14 3.54
CA GLN A 763 39.18 2.73 3.96
C GLN A 763 37.98 2.50 4.88
N HIS A 764 37.50 3.55 5.58
CA HIS A 764 36.34 3.42 6.46
C HIS A 764 35.07 3.18 5.65
N PRO A 765 34.18 2.22 6.04
CA PRO A 765 32.98 1.86 5.28
C PRO A 765 32.03 3.03 5.00
N ALA A 766 32.02 4.07 5.83
CA ALA A 766 31.21 5.25 5.59
C ALA A 766 31.43 5.93 4.24
N TYR A 767 32.59 5.69 3.58
CA TYR A 767 32.92 6.32 2.31
C TYR A 767 32.53 5.51 1.08
N TRP A 768 32.53 4.17 1.15
CA TRP A 768 32.32 3.30 0.00
C TRP A 768 31.10 2.38 0.13
N ALA A 769 30.75 1.98 1.35
CA ALA A 769 29.69 1.01 1.55
C ALA A 769 28.27 1.52 1.22
N PRO A 770 27.93 2.82 1.36
CA PRO A 770 26.58 3.32 1.05
C PRO A 770 26.13 3.15 -0.39
N PHE A 771 27.06 2.99 -1.34
CA PHE A 771 26.72 2.77 -2.74
C PHE A 771 26.09 1.39 -2.93
N LEU A 772 24.83 1.39 -3.37
CA LEU A 772 24.05 0.19 -3.67
C LEU A 772 23.74 0.09 -5.15
N LEU A 773 24.00 -1.07 -5.72
CA LEU A 773 23.45 -1.45 -7.01
C LEU A 773 22.09 -2.09 -6.81
N LEU A 774 21.06 -1.46 -7.37
CA LEU A 774 19.67 -1.87 -7.24
C LEU A 774 19.18 -2.55 -8.52
N ASN A 775 18.38 -3.60 -8.38
CA ASN A 775 17.76 -4.40 -9.43
C ASN A 775 18.74 -5.21 -10.29
N ASN A 776 18.75 -5.04 -11.61
CA ASN A 776 19.56 -5.85 -12.51
C ASN A 776 21.07 -5.65 -12.30
N TRP A 777 21.75 -6.69 -11.87
CA TRP A 777 23.19 -6.71 -11.56
C TRP A 777 24.10 -7.11 -12.72
N LEU A 778 23.52 -7.64 -13.85
CA LEU A 778 24.24 -8.14 -15.02
C LEU A 778 24.76 -7.04 -15.95
#